data_4d0f42afe804a80cf4c41a1f6f89af56
#
_entry.id   4d0f42afe804a80cf4c41a1f6f89af56
#
_cell.length_a   1.000
_cell.length_b   1.000
_cell.length_c   1.000
_cell.angle_alpha   90.00
_cell.angle_beta   90.00
_cell.angle_gamma   90.00
#
_symmetry.space_group_name_H-M   'P 1'
#
loop_
_entity.id
_entity.type
_entity.pdbx_description
1 polymer ?
#
loop_
_entity_poly.entity_id
_entity_poly.type
_entity_poly.pdbx_seq_one_letter_code
_entity_poly.pdbx_strand_id
1 'polypeptide(L)'
;MQQDTAVQGQMRTPRRLELLAPAKNIDVGQAAILAGADAVYIGGPSFGARAAAGNTMDEIASLCAFAHRFGARVYLTVNTLLYDEELDAVERMLAQAQDAGVDALIVQDPALLSMPSLQNMEIHASTQMNIDTLEKVDFCRSLHYSQIVLPREFSLEQIREFCQQRSDTRFEVFVSGAMCVSVSGICYISELMTGRSANRGACAQICRLPMTMYQRHRDSADLQEIAHGHLLSMKDNLRLAQLEDLVAAGASSFKIEGRLKDHDYVVNQVSAFRERLDRIIAQHPELYVRASLGSCVHGFTPDLYKTFNRGFTHAYLQDDNTALVDPRTPKNLGEELGVVRNISAEGGSLGKGEKKAKAFARGRGQGKASSASFSGAGAGAGICIELQLAVGCTLSNGDSFTFFDEQGELTGFRVNRISIKEVAKGARPQRARAQEVRGAQSPARAKGANDSSAGVSDSSVKVAKGSTVYLHVPKSVAGLHAGVTLYRNVDTLFIKSINMPQALTRQVPLHACITIALERMSITFKDEYGRSGQASLDLPVMFESKSDTPTGQSSEQQDAQSSPVVPSSALKPEVMVAKLQKLGSPFVSLPAENVELKGDLQAALLPLSSFNQLRRQAFADYEQTVAYTRKQALASGVSYLDTAMPYANELLYTPLSASEWQQVKFPERSIDPRLICNQRSREFYLRFLGRGVQSTTTTNANANDNTAETVTLASVDEQTLPPPPALISKAVMTCRNCLIKNHATCHKDGGRTSGYFVRIGKYDFDIVTDCRKCLMYFVPAKQ
;
A
#
# COMPACT_ATOMS: atom_id res chain seq x y z
N MET A 1 -7.82 3.89 -49.25
CA MET A 1 -9.24 4.17 -48.91
C MET A 1 -10.03 2.93 -49.19
N GLN A 2 -10.90 2.54 -48.24
CA GLN A 2 -11.81 1.39 -48.27
C GLN A 2 -11.15 0.03 -48.01
N GLN A 3 -11.02 -0.29 -46.68
CA GLN A 3 -11.25 -1.62 -46.07
C GLN A 3 -11.02 -1.51 -44.56
N ASP A 4 -11.89 -0.79 -43.84
CA ASP A 4 -11.98 -0.80 -42.37
C ASP A 4 -13.44 -0.48 -42.00
N THR A 5 -14.32 -1.42 -42.28
CA THR A 5 -15.68 -1.40 -41.73
C THR A 5 -16.17 -2.83 -41.64
N ALA A 6 -15.96 -3.48 -40.53
CA ALA A 6 -16.80 -4.50 -39.91
C ALA A 6 -16.09 -5.20 -38.74
N VAL A 7 -15.86 -4.51 -37.62
CA VAL A 7 -15.81 -5.17 -36.31
C VAL A 7 -16.92 -4.54 -35.48
N GLN A 8 -18.13 -5.12 -35.65
CA GLN A 8 -19.29 -4.82 -34.84
C GLN A 8 -18.99 -5.17 -33.37
N GLY A 9 -18.97 -4.19 -32.53
CA GLY A 9 -19.53 -3.98 -31.22
C GLY A 9 -19.71 -5.19 -30.28
N GLN A 10 -18.65 -5.91 -29.92
CA GLN A 10 -18.59 -6.49 -28.58
C GLN A 10 -18.32 -5.35 -27.63
N MET A 11 -19.30 -4.95 -26.81
CA MET A 11 -19.07 -4.04 -25.68
C MET A 11 -17.97 -4.66 -24.81
N ARG A 12 -16.75 -4.09 -24.86
CA ARG A 12 -15.63 -4.55 -24.03
C ARG A 12 -16.04 -4.29 -22.59
N THR A 13 -16.03 -5.32 -21.77
CA THR A 13 -16.21 -5.18 -20.32
C THR A 13 -15.17 -4.19 -19.79
N PRO A 14 -15.57 -3.13 -19.05
CA PRO A 14 -14.64 -2.17 -18.51
C PRO A 14 -13.53 -2.84 -17.70
N ARG A 15 -12.27 -2.42 -17.91
CA ARG A 15 -11.13 -2.98 -17.19
C ARG A 15 -11.16 -2.50 -15.74
N ARG A 16 -10.99 -3.43 -14.81
CA ARG A 16 -10.89 -3.14 -13.37
C ARG A 16 -9.53 -2.59 -13.02
N LEU A 17 -9.52 -1.49 -12.27
CA LEU A 17 -8.34 -0.83 -11.75
C LEU A 17 -8.25 -1.12 -10.25
N GLU A 18 -7.23 -1.88 -9.85
CA GLU A 18 -6.99 -2.29 -8.48
C GLU A 18 -5.92 -1.44 -7.81
N LEU A 19 -6.24 -0.82 -6.68
CA LEU A 19 -5.27 -0.17 -5.80
C LEU A 19 -4.87 -1.15 -4.69
N LEU A 20 -3.65 -1.67 -4.74
CA LEU A 20 -3.13 -2.66 -3.81
C LEU A 20 -2.26 -1.99 -2.74
N ALA A 21 -2.72 -2.01 -1.49
CA ALA A 21 -2.07 -1.36 -0.36
C ALA A 21 -1.34 -2.36 0.56
N PRO A 22 -0.24 -1.93 1.23
CA PRO A 22 0.43 -2.75 2.23
C PRO A 22 -0.33 -2.75 3.56
N ALA A 23 -0.37 -3.92 4.23
CA ALA A 23 -0.84 -4.04 5.60
C ALA A 23 0.27 -4.60 6.49
N LYS A 24 0.66 -3.84 7.52
CA LYS A 24 1.58 -4.31 8.55
C LYS A 24 0.88 -5.25 9.53
N ASN A 25 -0.34 -4.90 9.89
CA ASN A 25 -1.25 -5.62 10.78
C ASN A 25 -2.70 -5.35 10.37
N ILE A 26 -3.65 -5.91 11.11
CA ILE A 26 -5.08 -5.77 10.86
C ILE A 26 -5.54 -4.30 10.87
N ASP A 27 -5.08 -3.49 11.83
CA ASP A 27 -5.52 -2.08 11.95
C ASP A 27 -5.12 -1.27 10.73
N VAL A 28 -3.87 -1.42 10.27
CA VAL A 28 -3.36 -0.76 9.06
C VAL A 28 -4.09 -1.27 7.82
N GLY A 29 -4.40 -2.57 7.76
CA GLY A 29 -5.18 -3.17 6.67
C GLY A 29 -6.59 -2.60 6.58
N GLN A 30 -7.30 -2.51 7.70
CA GLN A 30 -8.64 -1.91 7.76
C GLN A 30 -8.62 -0.43 7.39
N ALA A 31 -7.65 0.33 7.89
CA ALA A 31 -7.48 1.74 7.54
C ALA A 31 -7.18 1.92 6.03
N ALA A 32 -6.35 1.06 5.42
CA ALA A 32 -6.10 1.07 3.99
C ALA A 32 -7.37 0.83 3.18
N ILE A 33 -8.21 -0.13 3.61
CA ILE A 33 -9.50 -0.42 2.96
C ILE A 33 -10.43 0.79 3.07
N LEU A 34 -10.54 1.39 4.25
CA LEU A 34 -11.37 2.59 4.45
C LEU A 34 -10.86 3.80 3.65
N ALA A 35 -9.54 3.94 3.50
CA ALA A 35 -8.92 4.96 2.65
C ALA A 35 -9.13 4.70 1.15
N GLY A 36 -9.60 3.51 0.74
CA GLY A 36 -10.00 3.20 -0.61
C GLY A 36 -9.14 2.18 -1.33
N ALA A 37 -8.34 1.37 -0.64
CA ALA A 37 -7.68 0.23 -1.25
C ALA A 37 -8.71 -0.79 -1.75
N ASP A 38 -8.46 -1.33 -2.95
CA ASP A 38 -9.25 -2.41 -3.54
C ASP A 38 -8.76 -3.78 -3.10
N ALA A 39 -7.46 -3.84 -2.74
CA ALA A 39 -6.86 -5.01 -2.13
C ALA A 39 -5.78 -4.60 -1.13
N VAL A 40 -5.50 -5.47 -0.17
CA VAL A 40 -4.38 -5.32 0.76
C VAL A 40 -3.50 -6.56 0.74
N TYR A 41 -2.17 -6.39 0.85
CA TYR A 41 -1.26 -7.50 1.00
C TYR A 41 -0.61 -7.51 2.38
N ILE A 42 -0.63 -8.66 3.04
CA ILE A 42 -0.23 -8.84 4.44
C ILE A 42 0.74 -10.03 4.56
N GLY A 43 1.60 -10.00 5.58
CA GLY A 43 2.45 -11.15 5.94
C GLY A 43 1.72 -12.06 6.90
N GLY A 44 1.83 -13.38 6.67
CA GLY A 44 1.43 -14.40 7.63
C GLY A 44 2.42 -14.53 8.80
N PRO A 45 2.25 -15.56 9.63
CA PRO A 45 3.17 -15.81 10.75
C PRO A 45 4.62 -16.04 10.29
N SER A 46 4.81 -16.54 9.07
CA SER A 46 6.11 -16.89 8.48
C SER A 46 6.11 -16.73 6.96
N PHE A 47 7.25 -16.98 6.33
CA PHE A 47 7.46 -17.13 4.88
C PHE A 47 7.17 -15.89 4.00
N GLY A 48 7.00 -14.73 4.60
CA GLY A 48 6.85 -13.48 3.88
C GLY A 48 8.17 -12.70 3.78
N ALA A 49 8.42 -12.00 2.66
CA ALA A 49 9.63 -11.20 2.41
C ALA A 49 9.80 -9.98 3.34
N ARG A 50 9.29 -10.00 4.55
CA ARG A 50 9.46 -9.04 5.65
C ARG A 50 9.18 -9.76 6.96
N ALA A 51 10.15 -10.51 7.46
CA ALA A 51 10.00 -11.35 8.67
C ALA A 51 9.49 -10.62 9.93
N ALA A 52 9.66 -9.31 10.02
CA ALA A 52 9.21 -8.51 11.16
C ALA A 52 7.72 -8.10 11.13
N ALA A 53 6.94 -8.53 10.15
CA ALA A 53 5.52 -8.20 10.01
C ALA A 53 4.65 -9.49 9.99
N GLY A 54 4.82 -10.35 11.01
CA GLY A 54 4.03 -11.58 11.16
C GLY A 54 2.67 -11.27 11.82
N ASN A 55 1.58 -11.82 11.25
CA ASN A 55 0.22 -11.75 11.78
C ASN A 55 -0.31 -13.17 11.96
N THR A 56 -1.17 -13.39 12.94
CA THR A 56 -1.85 -14.68 13.14
C THR A 56 -2.90 -14.92 12.05
N MET A 57 -3.27 -16.16 11.82
CA MET A 57 -4.33 -16.48 10.86
C MET A 57 -5.71 -15.96 11.30
N ASP A 58 -5.98 -15.87 12.60
CA ASP A 58 -7.23 -15.30 13.12
C ASP A 58 -7.33 -13.80 12.87
N GLU A 59 -6.21 -13.07 13.00
CA GLU A 59 -6.14 -11.65 12.61
C GLU A 59 -6.37 -11.47 11.11
N ILE A 60 -5.79 -12.35 10.28
CA ILE A 60 -5.98 -12.33 8.82
C ILE A 60 -7.44 -12.66 8.47
N ALA A 61 -8.06 -13.64 9.12
CA ALA A 61 -9.48 -13.97 8.93
C ALA A 61 -10.38 -12.78 9.26
N SER A 62 -10.09 -12.08 10.35
CA SER A 62 -10.81 -10.86 10.74
C SER A 62 -10.64 -9.75 9.69
N LEU A 63 -9.46 -9.60 9.10
CA LEU A 63 -9.21 -8.65 8.03
C LEU A 63 -9.94 -9.04 6.74
N CYS A 64 -9.97 -10.33 6.38
CA CYS A 64 -10.74 -10.84 5.23
C CYS A 64 -12.24 -10.53 5.39
N ALA A 65 -12.81 -10.85 6.54
CA ALA A 65 -14.22 -10.57 6.83
C ALA A 65 -14.55 -9.06 6.74
N PHE A 66 -13.63 -8.19 7.15
CA PHE A 66 -13.78 -6.74 7.02
C PHE A 66 -13.68 -6.28 5.56
N ALA A 67 -12.66 -6.77 4.83
CA ALA A 67 -12.40 -6.39 3.44
C ALA A 67 -13.56 -6.79 2.51
N HIS A 68 -14.07 -8.00 2.68
CA HIS A 68 -15.14 -8.56 1.85
C HIS A 68 -16.45 -7.77 1.95
N ARG A 69 -16.68 -6.99 3.02
CA ARG A 69 -17.81 -6.04 3.09
C ARG A 69 -17.82 -5.07 1.90
N PHE A 70 -16.64 -4.64 1.51
CA PHE A 70 -16.42 -3.71 0.40
C PHE A 70 -16.08 -4.42 -0.92
N GLY A 71 -16.14 -5.74 -0.98
CA GLY A 71 -15.61 -6.49 -2.10
C GLY A 71 -14.11 -6.26 -2.32
N ALA A 72 -13.40 -5.76 -1.31
CA ALA A 72 -11.95 -5.63 -1.31
C ALA A 72 -11.31 -6.98 -0.95
N ARG A 73 -10.06 -7.21 -1.39
CA ARG A 73 -9.37 -8.50 -1.34
C ARG A 73 -8.19 -8.48 -0.37
N VAL A 74 -7.83 -9.65 0.14
CA VAL A 74 -6.68 -9.83 1.03
C VAL A 74 -5.71 -10.84 0.41
N TYR A 75 -4.46 -10.41 0.16
CA TYR A 75 -3.41 -11.23 -0.42
C TYR A 75 -2.36 -11.59 0.62
N LEU A 76 -2.13 -12.89 0.81
CA LEU A 76 -1.10 -13.37 1.72
C LEU A 76 0.25 -13.48 0.99
N THR A 77 1.32 -12.94 1.59
CA THR A 77 2.66 -13.08 1.01
C THR A 77 3.33 -14.38 1.47
N VAL A 78 3.65 -15.26 0.53
CA VAL A 78 4.46 -16.48 0.70
C VAL A 78 5.60 -16.39 -0.33
N ASN A 79 6.36 -15.28 -0.28
CA ASN A 79 7.28 -14.88 -1.34
C ASN A 79 8.73 -14.86 -0.88
N THR A 80 9.12 -15.87 -0.14
CA THR A 80 10.51 -16.20 0.20
C THR A 80 10.89 -17.54 -0.42
N LEU A 81 12.19 -17.79 -0.58
CA LEU A 81 12.69 -19.14 -0.83
C LEU A 81 12.43 -20.01 0.42
N LEU A 82 12.16 -21.27 0.23
CA LEU A 82 11.83 -22.23 1.28
C LEU A 82 12.95 -23.24 1.45
N TYR A 83 13.12 -23.78 2.67
CA TYR A 83 13.97 -24.93 2.95
C TYR A 83 13.12 -26.19 3.09
N ASP A 84 13.73 -27.38 2.95
CA ASP A 84 13.00 -28.66 3.02
C ASP A 84 12.26 -28.83 4.36
N GLU A 85 12.87 -28.46 5.49
CA GLU A 85 12.29 -28.52 6.82
C GLU A 85 11.10 -27.57 7.04
N GLU A 86 10.87 -26.64 6.13
CA GLU A 86 9.78 -25.65 6.21
C GLU A 86 8.52 -26.08 5.43
N LEU A 87 8.64 -27.02 4.49
CA LEU A 87 7.59 -27.37 3.54
C LEU A 87 6.28 -27.81 4.22
N ASP A 88 6.36 -28.63 5.27
CA ASP A 88 5.17 -29.04 6.02
C ASP A 88 4.50 -27.90 6.79
N ALA A 89 5.30 -26.94 7.27
CA ALA A 89 4.77 -25.76 7.94
C ALA A 89 4.06 -24.84 6.95
N VAL A 90 4.61 -24.71 5.75
CA VAL A 90 3.98 -23.94 4.66
C VAL A 90 2.67 -24.59 4.24
N GLU A 91 2.63 -25.91 4.03
CA GLU A 91 1.41 -26.64 3.66
C GLU A 91 0.28 -26.39 4.66
N ARG A 92 0.58 -26.50 5.98
CA ARG A 92 -0.40 -26.17 7.03
C ARG A 92 -0.86 -24.72 7.00
N MET A 93 0.07 -23.79 6.74
CA MET A 93 -0.26 -22.36 6.64
C MET A 93 -1.17 -22.08 5.44
N LEU A 94 -0.96 -22.74 4.30
CA LEU A 94 -1.82 -22.60 3.12
C LEU A 94 -3.24 -23.08 3.41
N ALA A 95 -3.40 -24.22 4.07
CA ALA A 95 -4.71 -24.71 4.49
C ALA A 95 -5.43 -23.71 5.42
N GLN A 96 -4.71 -23.16 6.40
CA GLN A 96 -5.24 -22.12 7.29
C GLN A 96 -5.58 -20.82 6.54
N ALA A 97 -4.83 -20.46 5.51
CA ALA A 97 -5.10 -19.27 4.68
C ALA A 97 -6.41 -19.44 3.89
N GLN A 98 -6.69 -20.62 3.36
CA GLN A 98 -7.99 -20.92 2.75
C GLN A 98 -9.14 -20.78 3.75
N ASP A 99 -8.98 -21.37 4.94
CA ASP A 99 -9.98 -21.28 6.02
C ASP A 99 -10.21 -19.83 6.49
N ALA A 100 -9.16 -19.01 6.51
CA ALA A 100 -9.21 -17.59 6.85
C ALA A 100 -9.89 -16.71 5.78
N GLY A 101 -10.14 -17.24 4.59
CA GLY A 101 -10.76 -16.49 3.49
C GLY A 101 -9.80 -15.62 2.70
N VAL A 102 -8.49 -15.93 2.71
CA VAL A 102 -7.48 -15.25 1.88
C VAL A 102 -7.84 -15.42 0.40
N ASP A 103 -7.81 -14.32 -0.37
CA ASP A 103 -8.25 -14.32 -1.77
C ASP A 103 -7.15 -14.80 -2.71
N ALA A 104 -5.90 -14.43 -2.46
CA ALA A 104 -4.77 -14.85 -3.29
C ALA A 104 -3.46 -14.94 -2.50
N LEU A 105 -2.51 -15.69 -3.06
CA LEU A 105 -1.15 -15.81 -2.54
C LEU A 105 -0.17 -15.10 -3.47
N ILE A 106 0.74 -14.29 -2.91
CA ILE A 106 1.87 -13.73 -3.67
C ILE A 106 3.06 -14.65 -3.43
N VAL A 107 3.49 -15.38 -4.47
CA VAL A 107 4.42 -16.51 -4.34
C VAL A 107 5.72 -16.29 -5.11
N GLN A 108 6.79 -16.93 -4.67
CA GLN A 108 8.10 -16.95 -5.31
C GLN A 108 8.60 -18.36 -5.59
N ASP A 109 8.61 -19.22 -4.57
CA ASP A 109 9.21 -20.55 -4.63
C ASP A 109 8.30 -21.53 -5.39
N PRO A 110 8.77 -22.20 -6.46
CA PRO A 110 7.95 -23.12 -7.22
C PRO A 110 7.59 -24.41 -6.46
N ALA A 111 8.21 -24.71 -5.30
CA ALA A 111 7.79 -25.82 -4.43
C ALA A 111 6.31 -25.73 -4.05
N LEU A 112 5.76 -24.49 -3.93
CA LEU A 112 4.34 -24.28 -3.62
C LEU A 112 3.41 -24.92 -4.64
N LEU A 113 3.79 -24.98 -5.92
CA LEU A 113 2.97 -25.53 -7.01
C LEU A 113 2.70 -27.05 -6.84
N SER A 114 3.46 -27.73 -5.99
CA SER A 114 3.28 -29.15 -5.67
C SER A 114 2.49 -29.39 -4.39
N MET A 115 1.99 -28.34 -3.73
CA MET A 115 1.28 -28.42 -2.46
C MET A 115 -0.23 -28.57 -2.66
N PRO A 116 -0.88 -29.63 -2.11
CA PRO A 116 -2.32 -29.84 -2.25
C PRO A 116 -3.17 -28.66 -1.76
N SER A 117 -2.77 -28.01 -0.66
CA SER A 117 -3.49 -26.85 -0.11
C SER A 117 -3.40 -25.59 -0.98
N LEU A 118 -2.65 -25.62 -2.08
CA LEU A 118 -2.65 -24.53 -3.07
C LEU A 118 -3.87 -24.59 -4.00
N GLN A 119 -4.47 -25.75 -4.17
CA GLN A 119 -5.60 -25.97 -5.07
C GLN A 119 -6.76 -25.02 -4.72
N ASN A 120 -7.38 -24.47 -5.75
CA ASN A 120 -8.48 -23.49 -5.65
C ASN A 120 -8.10 -22.15 -4.99
N MET A 121 -6.81 -21.83 -4.85
CA MET A 121 -6.34 -20.51 -4.50
C MET A 121 -5.88 -19.75 -5.74
N GLU A 122 -6.06 -18.45 -5.74
CA GLU A 122 -5.44 -17.59 -6.77
C GLU A 122 -3.97 -17.36 -6.43
N ILE A 123 -3.08 -17.42 -7.42
CA ILE A 123 -1.65 -17.21 -7.24
C ILE A 123 -1.13 -16.06 -8.10
N HIS A 124 -0.36 -15.16 -7.47
CA HIS A 124 0.28 -14.03 -8.11
C HIS A 124 1.79 -14.24 -8.15
N ALA A 125 2.41 -14.05 -9.32
CA ALA A 125 3.87 -14.12 -9.44
C ALA A 125 4.50 -12.91 -8.74
N SER A 126 5.26 -13.16 -7.67
CA SER A 126 5.96 -12.10 -6.94
C SER A 126 7.00 -11.40 -7.82
N THR A 127 7.25 -10.10 -7.58
CA THR A 127 8.40 -9.40 -8.16
C THR A 127 9.74 -10.12 -7.89
N GLN A 128 9.82 -10.94 -6.86
CA GLN A 128 11.00 -11.76 -6.53
C GLN A 128 11.29 -12.85 -7.58
N MET A 129 10.33 -13.19 -8.42
CA MET A 129 10.53 -14.11 -9.55
C MET A 129 11.20 -13.44 -10.76
N ASN A 130 11.34 -12.12 -10.74
CA ASN A 130 11.99 -11.32 -11.80
C ASN A 130 11.46 -11.65 -13.20
N ILE A 131 10.16 -11.46 -13.42
CA ILE A 131 9.50 -11.71 -14.71
C ILE A 131 9.79 -10.52 -15.63
N ASP A 132 10.88 -10.55 -16.36
CA ASP A 132 11.42 -9.45 -17.16
C ASP A 132 11.44 -9.73 -18.67
N THR A 133 10.90 -10.87 -19.12
CA THR A 133 10.69 -11.21 -20.53
C THR A 133 9.30 -11.79 -20.77
N LEU A 134 8.83 -11.71 -22.00
CA LEU A 134 7.51 -12.24 -22.39
C LEU A 134 7.45 -13.78 -22.30
N GLU A 135 8.56 -14.46 -22.53
CA GLU A 135 8.65 -15.91 -22.36
C GLU A 135 8.44 -16.31 -20.88
N LYS A 136 8.93 -15.49 -19.93
CA LYS A 136 8.66 -15.70 -18.50
C LYS A 136 7.20 -15.43 -18.15
N VAL A 137 6.56 -14.45 -18.81
CA VAL A 137 5.12 -14.23 -18.68
C VAL A 137 4.36 -15.46 -19.16
N ASP A 138 4.66 -15.98 -20.35
CA ASP A 138 4.01 -17.18 -20.90
C ASP A 138 4.24 -18.41 -20.02
N PHE A 139 5.43 -18.55 -19.46
CA PHE A 139 5.74 -19.58 -18.49
C PHE A 139 4.82 -19.48 -17.23
N CYS A 140 4.71 -18.29 -16.61
CA CYS A 140 3.81 -18.09 -15.47
C CYS A 140 2.36 -18.39 -15.84
N ARG A 141 1.88 -17.95 -17.00
CA ARG A 141 0.53 -18.23 -17.49
C ARG A 141 0.27 -19.72 -17.64
N SER A 142 1.24 -20.46 -18.22
CA SER A 142 1.13 -21.91 -18.36
C SER A 142 1.14 -22.66 -17.02
N LEU A 143 1.53 -22.01 -15.94
CA LEU A 143 1.50 -22.51 -14.56
C LEU A 143 0.31 -21.94 -13.76
N HIS A 144 -0.68 -21.36 -14.43
CA HIS A 144 -1.90 -20.83 -13.85
C HIS A 144 -1.71 -19.66 -12.86
N TYR A 145 -0.63 -18.84 -13.04
CA TYR A 145 -0.55 -17.58 -12.33
C TYR A 145 -1.56 -16.58 -12.90
N SER A 146 -2.43 -16.07 -12.06
CA SER A 146 -3.51 -15.15 -12.44
C SER A 146 -3.05 -13.70 -12.57
N GLN A 147 -1.98 -13.30 -11.87
CA GLN A 147 -1.43 -11.95 -11.89
C GLN A 147 0.09 -11.97 -11.83
N ILE A 148 0.74 -11.03 -12.52
CA ILE A 148 2.19 -10.93 -12.60
C ILE A 148 2.64 -9.55 -12.15
N VAL A 149 3.53 -9.52 -11.13
CA VAL A 149 4.15 -8.28 -10.64
C VAL A 149 5.36 -7.97 -11.49
N LEU A 150 5.28 -6.91 -12.27
CA LEU A 150 6.38 -6.47 -13.14
C LEU A 150 7.57 -5.93 -12.33
N PRO A 151 8.80 -6.03 -12.86
CA PRO A 151 9.99 -5.44 -12.27
C PRO A 151 9.83 -3.94 -12.05
N ARG A 152 10.40 -3.42 -10.96
CA ARG A 152 10.37 -1.99 -10.64
C ARG A 152 11.17 -1.14 -11.63
N GLU A 153 12.09 -1.79 -12.34
CA GLU A 153 13.04 -1.21 -13.29
C GLU A 153 12.47 -1.02 -14.70
N PHE A 154 11.22 -1.41 -14.94
CA PHE A 154 10.59 -1.25 -16.25
C PHE A 154 10.29 0.21 -16.56
N SER A 155 10.56 0.59 -17.82
CA SER A 155 10.08 1.84 -18.41
C SER A 155 8.58 1.74 -18.74
N LEU A 156 7.94 2.89 -18.97
CA LEU A 156 6.54 2.95 -19.41
C LEU A 156 6.33 2.21 -20.74
N GLU A 157 7.31 2.29 -21.64
CA GLU A 157 7.28 1.62 -22.92
C GLU A 157 7.31 0.09 -22.76
N GLN A 158 8.20 -0.44 -21.91
CA GLN A 158 8.26 -1.87 -21.60
C GLN A 158 6.95 -2.35 -20.94
N ILE A 159 6.38 -1.59 -20.01
CA ILE A 159 5.08 -1.92 -19.41
C ILE A 159 3.99 -1.99 -20.48
N ARG A 160 3.96 -1.00 -21.39
CA ARG A 160 3.00 -0.98 -22.50
C ARG A 160 3.17 -2.17 -23.44
N GLU A 161 4.39 -2.49 -23.80
CA GLU A 161 4.70 -3.65 -24.65
C GLU A 161 4.19 -4.95 -24.03
N PHE A 162 4.45 -5.21 -22.75
CA PHE A 162 4.00 -6.41 -22.04
C PHE A 162 2.49 -6.48 -21.98
N CYS A 163 1.83 -5.38 -21.61
CA CYS A 163 0.37 -5.33 -21.52
C CYS A 163 -0.32 -5.49 -22.88
N GLN A 164 0.26 -4.98 -23.95
CA GLN A 164 -0.30 -5.11 -25.31
C GLN A 164 -0.10 -6.52 -25.89
N GLN A 165 1.09 -7.10 -25.68
CA GLN A 165 1.38 -8.43 -26.22
C GLN A 165 0.73 -9.56 -25.42
N ARG A 166 0.32 -9.31 -24.17
CA ARG A 166 -0.37 -10.26 -23.28
C ARG A 166 -1.56 -9.60 -22.63
N SER A 167 -2.52 -9.13 -23.45
CA SER A 167 -3.68 -8.32 -23.03
C SER A 167 -4.68 -9.07 -22.13
N ASP A 168 -4.60 -10.37 -22.08
CA ASP A 168 -5.37 -11.28 -21.23
C ASP A 168 -4.70 -11.57 -19.86
N THR A 169 -3.53 -10.96 -19.60
CA THR A 169 -2.79 -11.11 -18.36
C THR A 169 -2.98 -9.88 -17.47
N ARG A 170 -3.24 -10.10 -16.18
CA ARG A 170 -3.27 -9.01 -15.19
C ARG A 170 -1.85 -8.66 -14.79
N PHE A 171 -1.43 -7.44 -15.10
CA PHE A 171 -0.12 -6.91 -14.69
C PHE A 171 -0.26 -5.93 -13.54
N GLU A 172 0.59 -6.16 -12.52
CA GLU A 172 0.75 -5.30 -11.34
C GLU A 172 2.03 -4.49 -11.44
N VAL A 173 1.95 -3.19 -11.18
CA VAL A 173 3.07 -2.26 -11.19
C VAL A 173 3.22 -1.54 -9.86
N PHE A 174 4.47 -1.35 -9.40
CA PHE A 174 4.72 -0.52 -8.22
C PHE A 174 4.54 0.96 -8.56
N VAL A 175 3.71 1.67 -7.79
CA VAL A 175 3.44 3.10 -8.02
C VAL A 175 4.00 3.99 -6.93
N SER A 176 4.25 3.49 -5.72
CA SER A 176 4.82 4.28 -4.63
C SER A 176 5.66 3.44 -3.67
N GLY A 177 6.56 4.11 -2.93
CA GLY A 177 7.29 3.57 -1.79
C GLY A 177 8.72 3.14 -2.10
N ALA A 178 9.31 2.39 -1.18
CA ALA A 178 10.74 2.07 -1.19
C ALA A 178 11.18 1.30 -2.43
N MET A 179 12.27 1.78 -3.05
CA MET A 179 12.93 1.10 -4.17
C MET A 179 14.03 0.16 -3.68
N CYS A 180 14.18 -0.96 -4.38
CA CYS A 180 15.35 -1.82 -4.31
C CYS A 180 16.31 -1.46 -5.43
N VAL A 181 17.61 -1.31 -5.13
CA VAL A 181 18.62 -1.04 -6.15
C VAL A 181 19.01 -2.29 -6.92
N SER A 182 18.90 -3.46 -6.28
CA SER A 182 19.17 -4.75 -6.93
C SER A 182 18.00 -5.16 -7.81
N VAL A 183 18.29 -5.82 -8.91
CA VAL A 183 17.32 -6.60 -9.66
C VAL A 183 16.64 -7.57 -8.68
N SER A 184 15.31 -7.65 -8.78
CA SER A 184 14.49 -8.37 -7.80
C SER A 184 14.83 -9.87 -7.73
N GLY A 185 14.80 -10.44 -6.51
CA GLY A 185 15.03 -11.88 -6.27
C GLY A 185 16.49 -12.36 -6.37
N ILE A 186 17.45 -11.50 -6.74
CA ILE A 186 18.85 -11.88 -6.95
C ILE A 186 19.82 -10.97 -6.19
N CYS A 187 19.60 -10.78 -4.89
CA CYS A 187 20.49 -10.00 -4.01
C CYS A 187 21.01 -10.88 -2.86
N TYR A 188 22.31 -11.17 -2.87
CA TYR A 188 22.98 -12.02 -1.88
C TYR A 188 23.97 -11.24 -1.00
N ILE A 189 24.13 -9.92 -1.22
CA ILE A 189 25.12 -9.11 -0.48
C ILE A 189 24.79 -9.04 1.02
N SER A 190 23.49 -9.01 1.36
CA SER A 190 23.05 -8.99 2.77
C SER A 190 23.45 -10.28 3.48
N GLU A 191 23.26 -11.42 2.85
CA GLU A 191 23.63 -12.74 3.39
C GLU A 191 25.13 -12.88 3.54
N LEU A 192 25.90 -12.50 2.51
CA LEU A 192 27.36 -12.53 2.54
C LEU A 192 27.93 -11.69 3.70
N MET A 193 27.40 -10.49 3.92
CA MET A 193 27.95 -9.56 4.91
C MET A 193 27.45 -9.80 6.33
N THR A 194 26.27 -10.36 6.50
CA THR A 194 25.58 -10.40 7.80
C THR A 194 24.94 -11.74 8.16
N GLY A 195 24.96 -12.74 7.27
CA GLY A 195 24.24 -14.00 7.42
C GLY A 195 22.69 -13.86 7.25
N ARG A 196 22.20 -12.68 6.87
CA ARG A 196 20.76 -12.39 6.73
C ARG A 196 20.36 -12.37 5.26
N SER A 197 19.62 -13.39 4.81
CA SER A 197 19.23 -13.52 3.40
C SER A 197 18.12 -12.53 3.02
N ALA A 198 18.38 -11.71 2.01
CA ALA A 198 17.39 -10.79 1.44
C ALA A 198 16.26 -11.56 0.73
N ASN A 199 16.57 -12.72 0.14
CA ASN A 199 15.61 -13.58 -0.57
C ASN A 199 14.73 -14.39 0.38
N ARG A 200 15.05 -14.34 1.68
CA ARG A 200 14.28 -14.95 2.77
C ARG A 200 13.67 -13.92 3.73
N GLY A 201 13.49 -12.68 3.27
CA GLY A 201 12.81 -11.63 4.02
C GLY A 201 13.64 -10.91 5.09
N ALA A 202 14.92 -11.28 5.29
CA ALA A 202 15.79 -10.77 6.36
C ALA A 202 16.83 -9.75 5.86
N CYS A 203 16.53 -8.98 4.80
CA CYS A 203 17.44 -8.00 4.21
C CYS A 203 18.00 -6.99 5.26
N ALA A 204 19.34 -6.89 5.34
CA ALA A 204 20.03 -5.94 6.21
C ALA A 204 20.19 -4.54 5.60
N GLN A 205 19.65 -4.30 4.38
CA GLN A 205 19.71 -3.02 3.67
C GLN A 205 21.14 -2.49 3.42
N ILE A 206 22.07 -3.35 3.05
CA ILE A 206 23.47 -3.00 2.79
C ILE A 206 23.63 -1.86 1.77
N CYS A 207 22.75 -1.80 0.78
CA CYS A 207 22.68 -0.70 -0.20
C CYS A 207 22.36 0.68 0.40
N ARG A 208 21.96 0.74 1.67
CA ARG A 208 21.69 1.98 2.42
C ARG A 208 22.84 2.41 3.32
N LEU A 209 23.88 1.60 3.45
CA LEU A 209 25.09 1.95 4.22
C LEU A 209 25.98 2.93 3.45
N PRO A 210 26.78 3.75 4.14
CA PRO A 210 27.80 4.53 3.47
C PRO A 210 28.84 3.61 2.84
N MET A 211 29.35 4.01 1.68
CA MET A 211 30.38 3.28 0.94
C MET A 211 31.31 4.25 0.23
N THR A 212 32.52 3.80 -0.07
CA THR A 212 33.49 4.56 -0.85
C THR A 212 33.79 3.83 -2.15
N MET A 213 33.67 4.56 -3.25
CA MET A 213 34.07 4.07 -4.57
C MET A 213 35.49 4.49 -4.88
N TYR A 214 36.33 3.51 -5.27
CA TYR A 214 37.71 3.71 -5.64
C TYR A 214 37.99 3.30 -7.08
N GLN A 215 39.03 3.88 -7.64
CA GLN A 215 39.66 3.42 -8.89
C GLN A 215 41.09 2.93 -8.59
N ARG A 216 41.44 1.72 -9.08
CA ARG A 216 42.82 1.20 -9.08
C ARG A 216 43.57 1.72 -10.28
N HIS A 217 44.74 2.28 -10.08
CA HIS A 217 45.65 2.60 -11.16
C HIS A 217 46.39 1.32 -11.60
N ARG A 218 46.65 1.20 -12.91
CA ARG A 218 47.34 -0.01 -13.47
C ARG A 218 48.79 -0.14 -13.01
N ASP A 219 49.45 1.02 -12.80
CA ASP A 219 50.88 1.12 -12.63
C ASP A 219 51.32 1.60 -11.24
N SER A 220 50.37 1.73 -10.29
CA SER A 220 50.65 2.14 -8.91
C SER A 220 49.75 1.41 -7.93
N ALA A 221 50.24 1.23 -6.70
CA ALA A 221 49.47 0.72 -5.58
C ALA A 221 48.46 1.75 -5.03
N ASP A 222 48.45 2.97 -5.56
CA ASP A 222 47.62 4.05 -5.07
C ASP A 222 46.16 3.86 -5.48
N LEU A 223 45.28 4.15 -4.55
CA LEU A 223 43.84 4.13 -4.74
C LEU A 223 43.34 5.56 -4.85
N GLN A 224 42.69 5.87 -5.98
CA GLN A 224 41.99 7.12 -6.13
C GLN A 224 40.55 7.00 -5.61
N GLU A 225 40.22 7.79 -4.60
CA GLU A 225 38.82 7.91 -4.17
C GLU A 225 38.01 8.70 -5.23
N ILE A 226 36.89 8.14 -5.68
CA ILE A 226 36.03 8.70 -6.70
C ILE A 226 34.79 9.33 -6.06
N ALA A 227 34.16 8.64 -5.11
CA ALA A 227 32.96 9.10 -4.44
C ALA A 227 32.80 8.42 -3.07
N HIS A 228 32.19 9.14 -2.13
CA HIS A 228 31.84 8.66 -0.79
C HIS A 228 30.41 9.02 -0.44
N GLY A 229 29.74 8.20 0.35
CA GLY A 229 28.39 8.41 0.88
C GLY A 229 27.46 7.21 0.66
N HIS A 230 26.17 7.45 0.73
CA HIS A 230 25.13 6.42 0.52
C HIS A 230 24.85 6.20 -0.98
N LEU A 231 25.90 5.82 -1.75
CA LEU A 231 25.91 5.84 -3.21
C LEU A 231 24.85 4.98 -3.89
N LEU A 232 24.29 3.98 -3.20
CA LEU A 232 23.21 3.11 -3.68
C LEU A 232 21.88 3.36 -2.99
N SER A 233 21.76 4.41 -2.15
CA SER A 233 20.55 4.71 -1.41
C SER A 233 19.50 5.35 -2.33
N MET A 234 18.69 4.52 -3.00
CA MET A 234 17.63 4.99 -3.87
C MET A 234 16.60 5.83 -3.13
N LYS A 235 16.13 6.89 -3.77
CA LYS A 235 14.91 7.61 -3.40
C LYS A 235 13.69 6.68 -3.47
N ASP A 236 12.61 7.09 -2.83
CA ASP A 236 11.36 6.34 -2.89
C ASP A 236 10.64 6.59 -4.22
N ASN A 237 10.00 5.55 -4.76
CA ASN A 237 9.21 5.63 -5.98
C ASN A 237 7.95 6.48 -5.74
N LEU A 238 7.59 7.35 -6.68
CA LEU A 238 6.31 8.07 -6.71
C LEU A 238 5.89 8.29 -8.16
N ARG A 239 4.83 7.58 -8.58
CA ARG A 239 4.28 7.61 -9.94
C ARG A 239 2.84 8.14 -9.96
N LEU A 240 2.47 8.99 -9.00
CA LEU A 240 1.11 9.55 -8.91
C LEU A 240 0.77 10.42 -10.13
N ALA A 241 1.75 11.22 -10.62
CA ALA A 241 1.58 12.03 -11.81
C ALA A 241 1.45 11.19 -13.09
N GLN A 242 2.16 10.06 -13.17
CA GLN A 242 2.18 9.15 -14.31
C GLN A 242 1.12 8.02 -14.21
N LEU A 243 0.21 8.09 -13.24
CA LEU A 243 -0.75 7.01 -13.00
C LEU A 243 -1.67 6.77 -14.19
N GLU A 244 -2.10 7.84 -14.87
CA GLU A 244 -2.93 7.78 -16.07
C GLU A 244 -2.19 7.11 -17.24
N ASP A 245 -0.90 7.41 -17.41
CA ASP A 245 -0.06 6.77 -18.43
C ASP A 245 0.09 5.27 -18.18
N LEU A 246 0.22 4.86 -16.90
CA LEU A 246 0.29 3.45 -16.51
C LEU A 246 -1.03 2.73 -16.75
N VAL A 247 -2.17 3.39 -16.46
CA VAL A 247 -3.51 2.89 -16.79
C VAL A 247 -3.65 2.74 -18.29
N ALA A 248 -3.29 3.76 -19.07
CA ALA A 248 -3.37 3.73 -20.53
C ALA A 248 -2.42 2.69 -21.16
N ALA A 249 -1.26 2.42 -20.52
CA ALA A 249 -0.34 1.38 -20.94
C ALA A 249 -0.90 -0.04 -20.78
N GLY A 250 -1.93 -0.25 -19.94
CA GLY A 250 -2.61 -1.54 -19.76
C GLY A 250 -2.45 -2.17 -18.39
N ALA A 251 -1.72 -1.56 -17.45
CA ALA A 251 -1.62 -2.06 -16.09
C ALA A 251 -2.99 -2.10 -15.39
N SER A 252 -3.24 -3.15 -14.62
CA SER A 252 -4.52 -3.39 -13.93
C SER A 252 -4.44 -3.26 -12.42
N SER A 253 -3.26 -3.50 -11.81
CA SER A 253 -3.04 -3.40 -10.37
C SER A 253 -1.90 -2.43 -10.07
N PHE A 254 -2.14 -1.52 -9.11
CA PHE A 254 -1.26 -0.41 -8.73
C PHE A 254 -0.82 -0.57 -7.29
N LYS A 255 0.41 -1.06 -7.09
CA LYS A 255 0.94 -1.46 -5.78
C LYS A 255 1.70 -0.36 -5.08
N ILE A 256 1.29 -0.09 -3.85
CA ILE A 256 2.03 0.75 -2.90
C ILE A 256 2.97 -0.16 -2.10
N GLU A 257 4.28 0.14 -2.08
CA GLU A 257 5.26 -0.56 -1.23
C GLU A 257 5.29 0.08 0.16
N GLY A 258 5.33 -0.74 1.21
CA GLY A 258 5.41 -0.19 2.56
C GLY A 258 4.91 -1.09 3.68
N ARG A 259 5.05 -2.42 3.59
CA ARG A 259 4.50 -3.39 4.58
C ARG A 259 5.03 -3.22 6.02
N LEU A 260 6.14 -2.52 6.22
CA LEU A 260 6.64 -2.15 7.55
C LEU A 260 6.29 -0.71 7.95
N LYS A 261 5.50 -0.02 7.15
CA LYS A 261 5.09 1.36 7.40
C LYS A 261 3.90 1.42 8.37
N ASP A 262 3.78 2.57 9.01
CA ASP A 262 2.71 2.87 9.97
C ASP A 262 1.40 3.28 9.29
N HIS A 263 0.38 3.44 10.10
CA HIS A 263 -0.96 3.86 9.73
C HIS A 263 -0.96 5.14 8.89
N ASP A 264 -0.26 6.19 9.34
CA ASP A 264 -0.31 7.51 8.72
C ASP A 264 0.26 7.50 7.29
N TYR A 265 1.36 6.75 7.10
CA TYR A 265 1.94 6.55 5.78
C TYR A 265 0.95 5.85 4.84
N VAL A 266 0.36 4.75 5.29
CA VAL A 266 -0.51 3.92 4.43
C VAL A 266 -1.79 4.69 4.07
N VAL A 267 -2.43 5.31 5.04
CA VAL A 267 -3.64 6.11 4.82
C VAL A 267 -3.38 7.25 3.84
N ASN A 268 -2.31 8.03 4.05
CA ASN A 268 -1.96 9.14 3.17
C ASN A 268 -1.69 8.70 1.73
N GLN A 269 -0.91 7.62 1.55
CA GLN A 269 -0.59 7.07 0.23
C GLN A 269 -1.86 6.56 -0.47
N VAL A 270 -2.65 5.73 0.21
CA VAL A 270 -3.86 5.14 -0.38
C VAL A 270 -4.87 6.21 -0.77
N SER A 271 -5.11 7.20 0.09
CA SER A 271 -6.03 8.30 -0.20
C SER A 271 -5.62 9.09 -1.45
N ALA A 272 -4.34 9.45 -1.58
CA ALA A 272 -3.84 10.19 -2.75
C ALA A 272 -4.03 9.40 -4.07
N PHE A 273 -3.66 8.10 -4.06
CA PHE A 273 -3.80 7.25 -5.25
C PHE A 273 -5.26 6.94 -5.55
N ARG A 274 -6.11 6.75 -4.53
CA ARG A 274 -7.55 6.53 -4.71
C ARG A 274 -8.22 7.72 -5.37
N GLU A 275 -7.97 8.94 -4.90
CA GLU A 275 -8.53 10.15 -5.51
C GLU A 275 -8.09 10.31 -6.98
N ARG A 276 -6.86 9.90 -7.31
CA ARG A 276 -6.38 9.98 -8.69
C ARG A 276 -7.04 8.91 -9.58
N LEU A 277 -7.16 7.66 -9.10
CA LEU A 277 -7.83 6.58 -9.83
C LEU A 277 -9.32 6.88 -10.03
N ASP A 278 -10.02 7.39 -9.00
CA ASP A 278 -11.43 7.73 -9.12
C ASP A 278 -11.67 8.83 -10.18
N ARG A 279 -10.75 9.81 -10.30
CA ARG A 279 -10.80 10.81 -11.37
C ARG A 279 -10.62 10.18 -12.76
N ILE A 280 -9.68 9.25 -12.92
CA ILE A 280 -9.45 8.54 -14.19
C ILE A 280 -10.70 7.71 -14.57
N ILE A 281 -11.28 6.99 -13.61
CA ILE A 281 -12.50 6.20 -13.81
C ILE A 281 -13.68 7.09 -14.19
N ALA A 282 -13.85 8.22 -13.49
CA ALA A 282 -14.94 9.17 -13.80
C ALA A 282 -14.80 9.83 -15.17
N GLN A 283 -13.58 9.98 -15.68
CA GLN A 283 -13.34 10.51 -17.04
C GLN A 283 -13.60 9.47 -18.13
N HIS A 284 -13.46 8.18 -17.83
CA HIS A 284 -13.56 7.07 -18.79
C HIS A 284 -14.33 5.87 -18.20
N PRO A 285 -15.61 6.06 -17.80
CA PRO A 285 -16.39 5.02 -17.13
C PRO A 285 -16.71 3.83 -18.07
N GLU A 286 -16.68 4.04 -19.38
CA GLU A 286 -16.84 3.00 -20.40
C GLU A 286 -15.60 2.09 -20.53
N LEU A 287 -14.42 2.56 -20.11
CA LEU A 287 -13.15 1.83 -20.21
C LEU A 287 -12.72 1.23 -18.88
N TYR A 288 -13.04 1.90 -17.77
CA TYR A 288 -12.51 1.56 -16.46
C TYR A 288 -13.57 1.50 -15.37
N VAL A 289 -13.37 0.58 -14.45
CA VAL A 289 -14.20 0.43 -13.26
C VAL A 289 -13.33 0.14 -12.04
N ARG A 290 -13.81 0.51 -10.88
CA ARG A 290 -13.15 0.20 -9.61
C ARG A 290 -13.17 -1.30 -9.34
N ALA A 291 -12.09 -1.83 -8.74
CA ALA A 291 -12.02 -3.26 -8.42
C ALA A 291 -12.71 -3.64 -7.09
N SER A 292 -13.28 -2.67 -6.36
CA SER A 292 -14.03 -2.89 -5.12
C SER A 292 -15.18 -1.91 -4.98
N LEU A 293 -16.08 -2.11 -4.02
CA LEU A 293 -17.28 -1.30 -3.80
C LEU A 293 -17.06 -0.11 -2.88
N GLY A 294 -17.96 0.83 -2.99
CA GLY A 294 -18.15 1.94 -2.06
C GLY A 294 -17.37 3.20 -2.41
N SER A 295 -17.95 4.34 -2.06
CA SER A 295 -17.34 5.66 -2.19
C SER A 295 -16.51 6.00 -0.97
N CYS A 296 -15.35 6.63 -1.17
CA CYS A 296 -14.46 7.05 -0.10
C CYS A 296 -14.51 8.58 0.05
N VAL A 297 -14.56 9.04 1.30
CA VAL A 297 -14.45 10.45 1.64
C VAL A 297 -13.30 10.60 2.62
N HIS A 298 -12.36 11.49 2.30
CA HIS A 298 -11.23 11.80 3.14
C HIS A 298 -11.45 13.14 3.83
N GLY A 299 -11.40 13.15 5.17
CA GLY A 299 -11.54 14.36 6.00
C GLY A 299 -10.27 15.22 6.05
N PHE A 300 -9.26 14.89 5.22
CA PHE A 300 -8.00 15.61 5.07
C PHE A 300 -7.59 15.65 3.59
N THR A 301 -6.67 16.52 3.24
CA THR A 301 -6.08 16.55 1.89
C THR A 301 -4.78 15.74 1.90
N PRO A 302 -4.66 14.67 1.11
CA PRO A 302 -3.44 13.87 1.06
C PRO A 302 -2.23 14.69 0.58
N ASP A 303 -1.09 14.52 1.26
CA ASP A 303 0.18 15.12 0.89
C ASP A 303 1.33 14.14 1.17
N LEU A 304 1.88 13.56 0.11
CA LEU A 304 2.84 12.47 0.21
C LEU A 304 4.20 12.90 0.77
N TYR A 305 4.52 14.21 0.72
CA TYR A 305 5.76 14.74 1.30
C TYR A 305 5.71 14.85 2.83
N LYS A 306 4.52 14.82 3.44
CA LYS A 306 4.32 14.95 4.89
C LYS A 306 4.42 13.65 5.69
N THR A 307 4.55 12.53 5.02
CA THR A 307 4.83 11.23 5.65
C THR A 307 6.21 10.74 5.24
N PHE A 308 6.68 9.64 5.83
CA PHE A 308 8.02 9.13 5.59
C PHE A 308 8.36 9.01 4.10
N ASN A 309 9.44 9.66 3.66
CA ASN A 309 10.03 9.47 2.34
C ASN A 309 11.53 9.79 2.36
N ARG A 310 12.28 9.27 1.36
CA ARG A 310 13.72 9.53 1.14
C ARG A 310 13.95 10.48 -0.02
N GLY A 311 13.03 11.44 -0.23
CA GLY A 311 12.87 12.11 -1.50
C GLY A 311 12.22 11.18 -2.53
N PHE A 312 11.63 11.76 -3.57
CA PHE A 312 10.89 10.99 -4.57
C PHE A 312 11.60 10.96 -5.92
N THR A 313 11.34 9.87 -6.66
CA THR A 313 11.73 9.66 -8.04
C THR A 313 10.65 8.83 -8.74
N HIS A 314 10.42 9.05 -10.03
CA HIS A 314 9.63 8.12 -10.87
C HIS A 314 10.49 6.96 -11.39
N ALA A 315 11.70 6.85 -10.87
CA ALA A 315 12.67 5.80 -11.14
C ALA A 315 12.98 5.64 -12.65
N TYR A 316 12.81 4.44 -13.16
CA TYR A 316 13.12 4.09 -14.56
C TYR A 316 11.94 4.30 -15.51
N LEU A 317 10.81 4.86 -15.03
CA LEU A 317 9.58 4.93 -15.82
C LEU A 317 9.73 5.81 -17.07
N GLN A 318 10.44 6.92 -16.94
CA GLN A 318 10.82 7.81 -18.03
C GLN A 318 12.33 7.76 -18.17
N ASP A 319 12.83 7.87 -19.39
CA ASP A 319 14.27 7.78 -19.70
C ASP A 319 14.99 9.12 -19.39
N ASP A 320 14.56 9.80 -18.33
CA ASP A 320 15.23 10.96 -17.81
C ASP A 320 16.28 10.53 -16.78
N ASN A 321 17.46 11.11 -16.88
CA ASN A 321 18.57 10.85 -15.97
C ASN A 321 18.37 11.52 -14.59
N THR A 322 17.14 11.65 -14.09
CA THR A 322 16.91 12.21 -12.77
C THR A 322 17.60 11.39 -11.69
N ALA A 323 18.13 12.08 -10.69
CA ALA A 323 18.87 11.43 -9.62
C ALA A 323 18.04 10.35 -8.91
N LEU A 324 18.37 9.09 -9.18
CA LEU A 324 17.72 7.93 -8.59
C LEU A 324 18.06 7.75 -7.11
N VAL A 325 19.19 8.30 -6.67
CA VAL A 325 19.74 8.15 -5.32
C VAL A 325 19.85 9.50 -4.61
N ASP A 326 19.81 9.46 -3.28
CA ASP A 326 20.31 10.54 -2.44
C ASP A 326 21.54 10.03 -1.67
N PRO A 327 22.75 10.44 -2.04
CA PRO A 327 23.96 9.94 -1.40
C PRO A 327 24.21 10.51 0.00
N ARG A 328 23.44 11.53 0.42
CA ARG A 328 23.64 12.22 1.71
C ARG A 328 23.07 11.42 2.88
N THR A 329 21.88 10.80 2.71
CA THR A 329 21.21 10.09 3.79
C THR A 329 20.20 9.06 3.32
N PRO A 330 20.04 7.92 4.02
CA PRO A 330 18.95 6.97 3.80
C PRO A 330 17.71 7.26 4.67
N LYS A 331 17.75 8.33 5.50
CA LYS A 331 16.70 8.67 6.47
C LYS A 331 15.64 9.56 5.82
N ASN A 332 14.55 9.79 6.54
CA ASN A 332 13.51 10.76 6.16
C ASN A 332 14.05 12.18 6.34
N LEU A 333 14.24 12.88 5.24
CA LEU A 333 14.70 14.26 5.26
C LEU A 333 13.57 15.23 5.64
N GLY A 334 12.39 15.02 5.09
CA GLY A 334 11.23 15.91 5.25
C GLY A 334 11.13 16.99 4.17
N GLU A 335 10.19 17.91 4.37
CA GLU A 335 9.89 19.05 3.51
C GLU A 335 10.85 20.19 3.80
N GLU A 336 11.53 20.72 2.78
CA GLU A 336 12.41 21.89 2.94
C GLU A 336 11.61 23.13 3.30
N LEU A 337 11.89 23.73 4.45
CA LEU A 337 11.15 24.90 4.92
C LEU A 337 11.91 26.22 4.81
N GLY A 338 13.20 26.23 5.07
CA GLY A 338 13.95 27.48 5.07
C GLY A 338 15.32 27.41 5.71
N VAL A 339 15.92 28.57 5.93
CA VAL A 339 17.31 28.70 6.41
C VAL A 339 17.36 29.37 7.79
N VAL A 340 18.13 28.80 8.69
CA VAL A 340 18.42 29.37 10.02
C VAL A 340 19.20 30.67 9.84
N ARG A 341 18.67 31.77 10.38
CA ARG A 341 19.34 33.11 10.35
C ARG A 341 20.13 33.36 11.61
N ASN A 342 19.58 32.97 12.75
CA ASN A 342 20.24 33.20 14.05
C ASN A 342 19.79 32.17 15.07
N ILE A 343 20.60 31.97 16.11
CA ILE A 343 20.31 31.12 17.28
C ILE A 343 20.66 31.89 18.54
N SER A 344 19.73 31.97 19.47
CA SER A 344 19.92 32.67 20.76
C SER A 344 19.50 31.78 21.93
N ALA A 345 20.05 32.02 23.12
CA ALA A 345 19.59 31.34 24.33
C ALA A 345 18.17 31.82 24.71
N GLU A 346 17.30 30.91 25.13
CA GLU A 346 15.98 31.25 25.63
C GLU A 346 16.09 31.98 26.96
N GLY A 347 15.62 33.25 27.03
CA GLY A 347 15.72 34.12 28.20
C GLY A 347 16.73 35.25 28.10
N GLY A 348 17.52 35.32 27.01
CA GLY A 348 18.37 36.47 26.74
C GLY A 348 17.55 37.65 26.22
N SER A 349 17.45 38.75 27.01
CA SER A 349 16.82 40.03 26.61
C SER A 349 17.36 40.50 25.26
N LEU A 350 16.46 40.62 24.27
CA LEU A 350 16.72 41.36 23.02
C LEU A 350 16.91 42.87 23.34
N GLY A 351 18.07 43.25 23.86
CA GLY A 351 18.36 44.65 24.14
C GLY A 351 19.75 44.85 24.71
N LYS A 352 20.63 45.39 23.87
CA LYS A 352 21.95 46.00 24.10
C LYS A 352 23.17 45.34 23.44
N GLY A 353 23.00 44.62 22.30
CA GLY A 353 24.14 44.12 21.51
C GLY A 353 24.66 45.01 20.39
N GLU A 354 23.93 46.06 20.01
CA GLU A 354 24.33 46.90 18.82
C GLU A 354 25.35 47.98 19.09
N LYS A 355 25.73 48.28 20.34
CA LYS A 355 26.69 49.36 20.64
C LYS A 355 28.15 48.93 20.85
N LYS A 356 28.48 47.63 20.83
CA LYS A 356 29.87 47.16 20.97
C LYS A 356 30.55 46.69 19.67
N ALA A 357 29.81 46.55 18.57
CA ALA A 357 30.40 46.12 17.28
C ALA A 357 31.07 47.23 16.46
N LYS A 358 30.91 48.51 16.82
CA LYS A 358 31.53 49.64 16.12
C LYS A 358 32.89 50.09 16.65
N ALA A 359 33.41 49.50 17.72
CA ALA A 359 34.67 49.92 18.34
C ALA A 359 35.91 49.07 17.96
N PHE A 360 35.75 47.96 17.20
CA PHE A 360 36.88 47.07 16.87
C PHE A 360 37.30 47.02 15.41
N ALA A 361 36.84 47.96 14.58
CA ALA A 361 37.17 48.03 13.16
C ALA A 361 38.29 49.05 12.85
N ARG A 362 39.28 49.15 13.71
CA ARG A 362 40.57 49.83 13.39
C ARG A 362 41.72 49.11 14.06
N GLY A 363 42.28 48.12 13.36
CA GLY A 363 43.53 47.45 13.77
C GLY A 363 43.88 46.39 12.72
N ARG A 364 44.92 46.67 11.95
CA ARG A 364 45.54 45.75 10.99
C ARG A 364 46.00 44.47 11.65
N GLY A 365 45.71 43.30 11.01
CA GLY A 365 46.35 42.05 11.34
C GLY A 365 45.68 40.88 10.62
N GLN A 366 46.38 40.29 9.67
CA GLN A 366 46.05 39.00 9.06
C GLN A 366 45.97 37.91 10.13
N GLY A 367 44.82 37.26 10.28
CA GLY A 367 44.64 36.15 11.23
C GLY A 367 43.40 35.33 10.88
N LYS A 368 43.61 34.09 10.59
CA LYS A 368 42.71 33.01 10.33
C LYS A 368 41.28 33.18 10.88
N ALA A 369 40.27 33.00 10.03
CA ALA A 369 38.88 32.87 10.45
C ALA A 369 38.73 31.62 11.36
N SER A 370 38.63 31.87 12.67
CA SER A 370 38.22 30.83 13.63
C SER A 370 36.70 30.81 13.65
N SER A 371 36.13 29.66 13.31
CA SER A 371 34.74 29.29 13.56
C SER A 371 34.43 29.47 15.04
N ALA A 372 33.63 30.46 15.40
CA ALA A 372 33.13 30.64 16.77
C ALA A 372 32.10 29.56 17.04
N SER A 373 32.56 28.43 17.54
CA SER A 373 31.71 27.44 18.18
C SER A 373 31.15 28.05 19.48
N PHE A 374 29.85 28.05 19.63
CA PHE A 374 29.14 28.53 20.81
C PHE A 374 29.31 27.55 21.97
N SER A 375 30.47 27.55 22.61
CA SER A 375 30.76 26.83 23.84
C SER A 375 30.52 27.73 25.04
N GLY A 376 29.26 27.86 25.50
CA GLY A 376 28.96 28.74 26.62
C GLY A 376 27.55 28.73 27.18
N ALA A 377 26.67 27.79 26.76
CA ALA A 377 25.40 27.58 27.45
C ALA A 377 25.48 26.28 28.24
N GLY A 378 25.31 26.35 29.57
CA GLY A 378 25.27 25.18 30.42
C GLY A 378 24.27 24.14 29.91
N ALA A 379 24.63 22.88 30.03
CA ALA A 379 23.80 21.75 29.59
C ALA A 379 22.39 21.85 30.21
N GLY A 380 21.40 22.36 29.46
CA GLY A 380 20.02 22.46 29.94
C GLY A 380 19.23 23.73 29.53
N ALA A 381 19.90 24.77 28.99
CA ALA A 381 19.21 25.99 28.58
C ALA A 381 18.49 25.79 27.21
N GLY A 382 17.21 26.23 27.12
CA GLY A 382 16.46 26.28 25.86
C GLY A 382 17.09 27.26 24.86
N ILE A 383 16.81 27.05 23.57
CA ILE A 383 17.26 27.91 22.49
C ILE A 383 16.08 28.43 21.67
N CYS A 384 16.23 29.62 21.10
CA CYS A 384 15.34 30.20 20.13
C CYS A 384 16.05 30.29 18.77
N ILE A 385 15.47 29.65 17.76
CA ILE A 385 16.01 29.58 16.39
C ILE A 385 15.22 30.54 15.51
N GLU A 386 15.89 31.48 14.89
CA GLU A 386 15.31 32.38 13.90
C GLU A 386 15.40 31.73 12.52
N LEU A 387 14.23 31.33 11.95
CA LEU A 387 14.12 30.64 10.67
C LEU A 387 13.47 31.55 9.63
N GLN A 388 14.13 31.76 8.52
CA GLN A 388 13.54 32.41 7.35
C GLN A 388 12.96 31.38 6.41
N LEU A 389 11.65 31.43 6.19
CA LEU A 389 10.92 30.47 5.38
C LEU A 389 11.16 30.67 3.88
N ALA A 390 11.47 29.59 3.19
CA ALA A 390 11.55 29.53 1.72
C ALA A 390 10.18 29.26 1.08
N VAL A 391 9.24 28.69 1.84
CA VAL A 391 7.88 28.32 1.41
C VAL A 391 6.84 28.83 2.41
N GLY A 392 5.61 29.07 1.93
CA GLY A 392 4.48 29.38 2.82
C GLY A 392 3.92 28.07 3.41
N CYS A 393 3.70 28.01 4.73
CA CYS A 393 3.23 26.81 5.39
C CYS A 393 2.44 27.14 6.67
N THR A 394 1.76 26.12 7.23
CA THR A 394 1.24 26.19 8.58
C THR A 394 2.18 25.42 9.49
N LEU A 395 2.67 26.05 10.55
CA LEU A 395 3.53 25.46 11.56
C LEU A 395 2.75 25.26 12.86
N SER A 396 3.08 24.22 13.61
CA SER A 396 2.44 23.97 14.88
C SER A 396 3.42 23.50 15.97
N ASN A 397 3.05 23.74 17.21
CA ASN A 397 3.79 23.20 18.34
C ASN A 397 3.86 21.69 18.24
N GLY A 398 5.06 21.14 18.44
CA GLY A 398 5.30 19.71 18.31
C GLY A 398 5.80 19.26 16.93
N ASP A 399 5.87 20.16 15.92
CA ASP A 399 6.53 19.86 14.65
C ASP A 399 7.98 19.43 14.89
N SER A 400 8.47 18.51 14.07
CA SER A 400 9.86 18.05 14.13
C SER A 400 10.61 18.46 12.86
N PHE A 401 11.87 18.84 13.07
CA PHE A 401 12.75 19.34 12.04
C PHE A 401 14.03 18.54 11.96
N THR A 402 14.60 18.45 10.76
CA THR A 402 15.90 17.82 10.51
C THR A 402 16.81 18.80 9.78
N PHE A 403 18.11 18.58 9.87
CA PHE A 403 19.15 19.31 9.19
C PHE A 403 20.43 18.47 9.09
N PHE A 404 21.33 18.83 8.18
CA PHE A 404 22.66 18.24 8.12
C PHE A 404 23.61 19.06 9.00
N ASP A 405 24.31 18.38 9.90
CA ASP A 405 25.36 18.99 10.74
C ASP A 405 26.66 19.24 9.96
N GLU A 406 27.69 19.74 10.63
CA GLU A 406 29.01 20.04 10.03
C GLU A 406 29.71 18.78 9.49
N GLN A 407 29.37 17.60 9.97
CA GLN A 407 29.89 16.31 9.52
C GLN A 407 29.07 15.73 8.35
N GLY A 408 27.99 16.40 7.95
CA GLY A 408 27.06 15.94 6.92
C GLY A 408 26.07 14.87 7.40
N GLU A 409 25.99 14.63 8.73
CA GLU A 409 25.03 13.67 9.29
C GLU A 409 23.66 14.32 9.50
N LEU A 410 22.61 13.58 9.14
CA LEU A 410 21.24 14.04 9.35
C LEU A 410 20.84 13.88 10.82
N THR A 411 20.64 15.01 11.50
CA THR A 411 20.16 15.11 12.87
C THR A 411 18.83 15.87 12.93
N GLY A 412 18.14 15.87 14.10
CA GLY A 412 16.84 16.52 14.20
C GLY A 412 16.44 16.90 15.61
N PHE A 413 15.41 17.72 15.71
CA PHE A 413 14.85 18.21 16.97
C PHE A 413 13.35 18.45 16.85
N ARG A 414 12.67 18.52 18.00
CA ARG A 414 11.25 18.83 18.10
C ARG A 414 11.06 20.22 18.73
N VAL A 415 10.09 20.98 18.19
CA VAL A 415 9.79 22.33 18.62
C VAL A 415 8.66 22.34 19.65
N ASN A 416 8.85 23.05 20.77
CA ASN A 416 7.82 23.19 21.80
C ASN A 416 6.87 24.34 21.54
N ARG A 417 7.38 25.46 21.02
CA ARG A 417 6.61 26.65 20.76
C ARG A 417 7.11 27.37 19.52
N ILE A 418 6.18 27.94 18.73
CA ILE A 418 6.45 28.74 17.55
C ILE A 418 5.87 30.13 17.75
N SER A 419 6.63 31.18 17.34
CA SER A 419 6.19 32.56 17.36
C SER A 419 6.60 33.29 16.07
N ILE A 420 5.83 34.30 15.68
CA ILE A 420 6.14 35.17 14.56
C ILE A 420 6.66 36.49 15.12
N LYS A 421 7.74 37.03 14.55
CA LYS A 421 8.13 38.42 14.81
C LYS A 421 7.20 39.32 13.99
N GLU A 422 6.41 40.14 14.67
CA GLU A 422 5.77 41.27 14.02
C GLU A 422 6.89 42.17 13.47
N VAL A 423 6.91 42.36 12.15
CA VAL A 423 7.79 43.36 11.53
C VAL A 423 7.33 44.72 12.09
N ALA A 424 8.13 45.31 12.93
CA ALA A 424 7.92 46.68 13.39
C ALA A 424 7.98 47.64 12.20
N LYS A 425 6.88 47.80 11.47
CA LYS A 425 6.65 48.96 10.63
C LYS A 425 6.39 50.09 11.60
N GLY A 426 7.17 51.15 11.52
CA GLY A 426 6.94 52.39 12.23
C GLY A 426 5.59 52.99 11.88
N ALA A 427 4.51 52.48 12.47
CA ALA A 427 3.17 53.01 12.48
C ALA A 427 2.45 52.45 13.69
N ARG A 428 1.72 53.30 14.42
CA ARG A 428 0.93 52.97 15.64
C ARG A 428 0.19 51.65 15.49
N PRO A 429 0.10 50.83 16.56
CA PRO A 429 -0.58 49.56 16.52
C PRO A 429 -2.09 49.75 16.36
N GLN A 430 -2.61 49.52 15.15
CA GLN A 430 -4.02 49.16 15.01
C GLN A 430 -4.13 47.71 15.47
N ARG A 431 -4.93 47.47 16.52
CA ARG A 431 -5.33 46.13 16.99
C ARG A 431 -5.86 45.34 15.78
N ALA A 432 -5.06 44.39 15.26
CA ALA A 432 -5.56 43.41 14.34
C ALA A 432 -6.55 42.50 15.08
N ARG A 433 -7.84 42.72 14.84
CA ARG A 433 -8.91 41.79 15.21
C ARG A 433 -8.62 40.50 14.46
N ALA A 434 -8.49 39.41 15.19
CA ALA A 434 -8.58 38.08 14.64
C ALA A 434 -9.90 37.98 13.85
N GLN A 435 -9.83 37.80 12.54
CA GLN A 435 -10.97 37.43 11.73
C GLN A 435 -11.25 35.95 12.01
N GLU A 436 -12.15 35.69 12.98
CA GLU A 436 -12.88 34.45 13.07
C GLU A 436 -13.75 34.33 11.81
N VAL A 437 -13.49 33.33 10.99
CA VAL A 437 -14.43 32.91 9.96
C VAL A 437 -15.61 32.25 10.67
N ARG A 438 -16.67 33.05 10.92
CA ARG A 438 -17.99 32.52 11.32
C ARG A 438 -18.68 31.99 10.07
N GLY A 439 -18.97 30.72 10.08
CA GLY A 439 -19.79 30.08 9.07
C GLY A 439 -20.13 28.64 9.43
N ALA A 440 -21.09 28.44 10.35
CA ALA A 440 -22.16 27.46 10.32
C ALA A 440 -22.78 27.30 11.72
N GLN A 441 -24.06 27.53 11.79
CA GLN A 441 -24.87 27.47 12.99
C GLN A 441 -24.92 26.05 13.56
N SER A 442 -24.63 25.94 14.87
CA SER A 442 -24.89 24.72 15.68
C SER A 442 -26.11 24.91 16.55
N PRO A 443 -26.94 23.89 16.78
CA PRO A 443 -28.06 23.98 17.71
C PRO A 443 -27.64 23.70 19.16
N ALA A 444 -28.27 24.46 20.03
CA ALA A 444 -28.53 24.35 21.48
C ALA A 444 -27.71 23.37 22.35
N ARG A 445 -27.09 24.02 23.31
CA ARG A 445 -26.40 23.54 24.51
C ARG A 445 -27.34 22.78 25.47
N ALA A 446 -27.00 21.57 25.84
CA ALA A 446 -27.42 20.93 27.09
C ALA A 446 -26.33 21.13 28.17
N LYS A 447 -26.75 21.55 29.37
CA LYS A 447 -25.88 21.78 30.55
C LYS A 447 -25.54 20.45 31.23
N GLY A 448 -24.29 20.32 31.63
CA GLY A 448 -23.92 19.54 32.81
C GLY A 448 -22.96 18.40 32.57
N ALA A 449 -21.66 18.66 32.78
CA ALA A 449 -20.72 17.79 33.50
C ALA A 449 -19.37 18.52 33.61
N ASN A 450 -18.89 18.65 34.81
CA ASN A 450 -17.51 19.09 35.11
C ASN A 450 -16.53 18.10 34.56
N ASP A 451 -15.63 18.56 33.69
CA ASP A 451 -14.38 17.82 33.38
C ASP A 451 -13.22 18.79 33.37
N SER A 452 -12.38 18.65 34.38
CA SER A 452 -11.14 19.39 34.56
C SER A 452 -10.03 18.68 33.77
N SER A 453 -9.95 18.92 32.45
CA SER A 453 -8.75 18.65 31.68
C SER A 453 -8.20 19.96 31.13
N ALA A 454 -7.00 20.33 31.62
CA ALA A 454 -6.26 21.50 31.17
C ALA A 454 -6.02 21.40 29.66
N GLY A 455 -6.80 22.12 28.86
CA GLY A 455 -6.66 22.22 27.42
C GLY A 455 -5.34 22.90 27.06
N VAL A 456 -4.40 22.14 26.51
CA VAL A 456 -3.28 22.71 25.77
C VAL A 456 -3.87 23.37 24.53
N SER A 457 -3.88 24.69 24.48
CA SER A 457 -4.31 25.46 23.32
C SER A 457 -3.45 25.06 22.10
N ASP A 458 -4.06 24.50 21.10
CA ASP A 458 -3.44 24.08 19.82
C ASP A 458 -3.09 25.37 19.04
N SER A 459 -1.91 25.96 19.33
CA SER A 459 -1.46 27.16 18.64
C SER A 459 -0.75 26.79 17.34
N SER A 460 -1.49 26.77 16.25
CA SER A 460 -0.93 26.72 14.91
C SER A 460 -0.83 28.11 14.29
N VAL A 461 0.18 28.33 13.47
CA VAL A 461 0.47 29.62 12.84
C VAL A 461 0.63 29.44 11.35
N LYS A 462 -0.25 30.07 10.55
CA LYS A 462 -0.11 30.13 9.09
C LYS A 462 0.87 31.25 8.72
N VAL A 463 1.89 30.91 7.96
CA VAL A 463 3.00 31.80 7.64
C VAL A 463 3.22 31.86 6.13
N ALA A 464 3.46 33.06 5.61
CA ALA A 464 3.74 33.26 4.19
C ALA A 464 5.21 32.96 3.84
N LYS A 465 5.50 32.69 2.58
CA LYS A 465 6.85 32.60 2.04
C LYS A 465 7.65 33.90 2.33
N GLY A 466 8.91 33.74 2.72
CA GLY A 466 9.80 34.86 3.04
C GLY A 466 9.63 35.43 4.45
N SER A 467 8.67 34.93 5.22
CA SER A 467 8.48 35.32 6.63
C SER A 467 9.59 34.76 7.52
N THR A 468 9.83 35.46 8.63
CA THR A 468 10.71 34.98 9.70
C THR A 468 9.85 34.43 10.84
N VAL A 469 10.18 33.23 11.30
CA VAL A 469 9.56 32.58 12.46
C VAL A 469 10.60 32.22 13.50
N TYR A 470 10.18 32.13 14.75
CA TYR A 470 11.02 31.78 15.89
C TYR A 470 10.57 30.43 16.44
N LEU A 471 11.50 29.46 16.39
CA LEU A 471 11.30 28.12 16.89
C LEU A 471 11.95 27.99 18.28
N HIS A 472 11.14 27.70 19.30
CA HIS A 472 11.61 27.54 20.67
C HIS A 472 11.83 26.06 20.97
N VAL A 473 13.05 25.70 21.32
CA VAL A 473 13.49 24.32 21.59
C VAL A 473 14.00 24.23 23.02
N PRO A 474 13.58 23.23 23.83
CA PRO A 474 13.86 23.19 25.26
C PRO A 474 15.32 22.88 25.61
N LYS A 475 16.13 22.46 24.65
CA LYS A 475 17.54 22.10 24.82
C LYS A 475 18.37 22.62 23.65
N SER A 476 19.67 22.80 23.87
CA SER A 476 20.63 23.04 22.79
C SER A 476 20.62 21.86 21.79
N VAL A 477 20.76 22.16 20.51
CA VAL A 477 20.81 21.18 19.41
C VAL A 477 22.24 21.15 18.88
N ALA A 478 22.92 20.03 19.03
CA ALA A 478 24.30 19.87 18.58
C ALA A 478 24.40 20.00 17.06
N GLY A 479 25.42 20.69 16.56
CA GLY A 479 25.69 20.89 15.13
C GLY A 479 24.75 21.89 14.44
N LEU A 480 23.78 22.49 15.15
CA LEU A 480 22.90 23.51 14.55
C LEU A 480 23.59 24.89 14.57
N HIS A 481 23.67 25.54 13.41
CA HIS A 481 24.27 26.86 13.25
C HIS A 481 23.53 27.74 12.23
N ALA A 482 23.82 29.01 12.20
CA ALA A 482 23.25 29.92 11.19
C ALA A 482 23.72 29.50 9.78
N GLY A 483 22.83 29.63 8.79
CA GLY A 483 23.07 29.20 7.42
C GLY A 483 22.58 27.78 7.10
N VAL A 484 22.25 26.98 8.11
CA VAL A 484 21.72 25.60 7.91
C VAL A 484 20.29 25.64 7.36
N THR A 485 20.01 24.78 6.40
CA THR A 485 18.64 24.53 5.91
C THR A 485 17.90 23.57 6.85
N LEU A 486 16.69 23.95 7.27
CA LEU A 486 15.80 23.10 8.04
C LEU A 486 14.76 22.44 7.14
N TYR A 487 14.54 21.15 7.41
CA TYR A 487 13.49 20.34 6.78
C TYR A 487 12.50 19.91 7.85
N ARG A 488 11.18 19.96 7.56
CA ARG A 488 10.14 19.46 8.46
C ARG A 488 9.85 18.01 8.14
N ASN A 489 10.24 17.10 9.01
CA ASN A 489 10.02 15.66 8.85
C ASN A 489 8.78 15.14 9.57
N VAL A 490 8.16 15.94 10.46
CA VAL A 490 6.86 15.66 11.08
C VAL A 490 6.02 16.94 11.10
N ASP A 491 4.90 16.92 10.38
CA ASP A 491 3.84 17.94 10.44
C ASP A 491 2.76 17.43 11.41
N THR A 492 2.76 17.94 12.63
CA THR A 492 1.89 17.49 13.71
C THR A 492 0.40 17.69 13.40
N LEU A 493 0.05 18.79 12.72
CA LEU A 493 -1.36 19.04 12.33
C LEU A 493 -1.83 18.07 11.27
N PHE A 494 -0.99 17.79 10.29
CA PHE A 494 -1.30 16.83 9.25
C PHE A 494 -1.49 15.42 9.83
N ILE A 495 -0.59 14.99 10.70
CA ILE A 495 -0.72 13.68 11.39
C ILE A 495 -2.00 13.62 12.23
N LYS A 496 -2.34 14.70 12.97
CA LYS A 496 -3.61 14.77 13.71
C LYS A 496 -4.82 14.65 12.77
N SER A 497 -4.79 15.33 11.61
CA SER A 497 -5.91 15.29 10.66
C SER A 497 -6.19 13.90 10.11
N ILE A 498 -5.14 13.12 9.83
CA ILE A 498 -5.24 11.72 9.37
C ILE A 498 -5.85 10.83 10.47
N ASN A 499 -5.55 11.11 11.74
CA ASN A 499 -5.97 10.29 12.88
C ASN A 499 -7.30 10.73 13.52
N MET A 500 -8.03 11.68 12.92
CA MET A 500 -9.36 12.04 13.39
C MET A 500 -10.37 10.93 13.12
N PRO A 501 -11.34 10.66 14.01
CA PRO A 501 -12.32 9.59 13.82
C PRO A 501 -13.09 9.65 12.49
N GLN A 502 -13.31 10.86 11.97
CA GLN A 502 -13.98 11.10 10.69
C GLN A 502 -13.03 11.27 9.51
N ALA A 503 -11.72 10.99 9.69
CA ALA A 503 -10.73 11.17 8.62
C ALA A 503 -10.98 10.26 7.42
N LEU A 504 -11.56 9.10 7.66
CA LEU A 504 -11.86 8.10 6.63
C LEU A 504 -13.31 7.66 6.73
N THR A 505 -14.02 7.75 5.61
CA THR A 505 -15.36 7.18 5.47
C THR A 505 -15.44 6.44 4.16
N ARG A 506 -15.87 5.17 4.20
CA ARG A 506 -16.17 4.37 3.02
C ARG A 506 -17.53 3.74 3.17
N GLN A 507 -18.42 4.00 2.20
CA GLN A 507 -19.79 3.51 2.23
C GLN A 507 -20.15 2.85 0.90
N VAL A 508 -20.75 1.67 0.98
CA VAL A 508 -21.32 0.96 -0.18
C VAL A 508 -22.73 1.48 -0.41
N PRO A 509 -23.05 2.06 -1.57
CA PRO A 509 -24.40 2.46 -1.90
C PRO A 509 -25.27 1.23 -2.12
N LEU A 510 -26.43 1.20 -1.46
CA LEU A 510 -27.42 0.14 -1.65
C LEU A 510 -28.58 0.64 -2.53
N HIS A 511 -29.21 -0.30 -3.21
CA HIS A 511 -30.53 -0.16 -3.78
C HIS A 511 -31.52 -0.88 -2.88
N ALA A 512 -32.69 -0.30 -2.67
CA ALA A 512 -33.78 -0.93 -1.91
C ALA A 512 -35.05 -0.97 -2.74
N CYS A 513 -35.74 -2.09 -2.70
CA CYS A 513 -37.07 -2.25 -3.30
C CYS A 513 -38.06 -2.65 -2.21
N ILE A 514 -39.15 -1.87 -2.08
CA ILE A 514 -40.32 -2.27 -1.33
C ILE A 514 -41.36 -2.77 -2.32
N THR A 515 -41.81 -4.00 -2.15
CA THR A 515 -42.91 -4.55 -2.93
C THR A 515 -44.10 -4.79 -2.02
N ILE A 516 -45.26 -4.22 -2.38
CA ILE A 516 -46.52 -4.34 -1.66
C ILE A 516 -47.51 -5.07 -2.58
N ALA A 517 -47.87 -6.29 -2.20
CA ALA A 517 -48.93 -7.09 -2.78
C ALA A 517 -50.13 -7.11 -1.83
N LEU A 518 -51.28 -7.63 -2.30
CA LEU A 518 -52.55 -7.63 -1.54
C LEU A 518 -52.43 -8.17 -0.09
N GLU A 519 -51.56 -9.17 0.12
CA GLU A 519 -51.44 -9.86 1.41
C GLU A 519 -50.03 -9.83 2.00
N ARG A 520 -49.08 -9.17 1.33
CA ARG A 520 -47.68 -9.23 1.75
C ARG A 520 -46.91 -7.99 1.37
N MET A 521 -46.08 -7.51 2.29
CA MET A 521 -45.03 -6.53 2.05
C MET A 521 -43.66 -7.17 2.13
N SER A 522 -42.75 -6.90 1.20
CA SER A 522 -41.36 -7.30 1.25
C SER A 522 -40.43 -6.11 1.06
N ILE A 523 -39.25 -6.20 1.71
CA ILE A 523 -38.16 -5.26 1.55
C ILE A 523 -36.93 -6.06 1.08
N THR A 524 -36.31 -5.60 -0.01
CA THR A 524 -35.08 -6.19 -0.54
C THR A 524 -34.01 -5.09 -0.59
N PHE A 525 -32.81 -5.34 -0.02
CA PHE A 525 -31.62 -4.54 -0.20
C PHE A 525 -30.71 -5.24 -1.18
N LYS A 526 -30.01 -4.49 -2.05
CA LYS A 526 -29.06 -5.02 -3.01
C LYS A 526 -27.93 -4.04 -3.25
N ASP A 527 -26.69 -4.54 -3.34
CA ASP A 527 -25.54 -3.74 -3.75
C ASP A 527 -25.19 -3.89 -5.25
N GLU A 528 -24.16 -3.17 -5.70
CA GLU A 528 -23.72 -3.19 -7.11
C GLU A 528 -23.17 -4.56 -7.54
N TYR A 529 -22.73 -5.40 -6.60
CA TYR A 529 -22.29 -6.78 -6.88
C TYR A 529 -23.44 -7.78 -6.95
N GLY A 530 -24.66 -7.32 -6.68
CA GLY A 530 -25.84 -8.17 -6.68
C GLY A 530 -26.07 -8.94 -5.37
N ARG A 531 -25.22 -8.74 -4.35
CA ARG A 531 -25.46 -9.30 -3.02
C ARG A 531 -26.74 -8.70 -2.47
N SER A 532 -27.65 -9.52 -1.98
CA SER A 532 -28.95 -9.05 -1.57
C SER A 532 -29.41 -9.70 -0.28
N GLY A 533 -30.30 -8.99 0.43
CA GLY A 533 -31.02 -9.53 1.57
C GLY A 533 -32.48 -9.12 1.53
N GLN A 534 -33.35 -9.99 1.95
CA GLN A 534 -34.79 -9.80 1.85
C GLN A 534 -35.51 -10.26 3.11
N ALA A 535 -36.57 -9.55 3.47
CA ALA A 535 -37.58 -10.02 4.44
C ALA A 535 -38.97 -9.69 3.94
N SER A 536 -39.97 -10.44 4.42
CA SER A 536 -41.36 -10.23 4.09
C SER A 536 -42.23 -10.35 5.34
N LEU A 537 -43.36 -9.65 5.30
CA LEU A 537 -44.39 -9.62 6.34
C LEU A 537 -45.77 -9.70 5.69
N ASP A 538 -46.64 -10.56 6.22
CA ASP A 538 -48.03 -10.62 5.76
C ASP A 538 -48.79 -9.41 6.25
N LEU A 539 -49.56 -8.78 5.36
CA LEU A 539 -50.42 -7.63 5.66
C LEU A 539 -51.77 -8.13 6.17
N PRO A 540 -52.38 -7.44 7.12
CA PRO A 540 -53.71 -7.79 7.58
C PRO A 540 -54.73 -7.65 6.44
N VAL A 541 -55.48 -8.72 6.15
CA VAL A 541 -56.56 -8.69 5.18
C VAL A 541 -57.69 -7.85 5.67
N MET A 542 -58.04 -6.77 4.97
CA MET A 542 -59.21 -5.96 5.24
C MET A 542 -60.46 -6.69 4.77
N PHE A 543 -61.17 -7.32 5.68
CA PHE A 543 -62.53 -7.71 5.35
C PHE A 543 -63.39 -6.44 5.29
N GLU A 544 -64.00 -6.13 4.15
CA GLU A 544 -65.10 -5.20 4.08
C GLU A 544 -66.25 -5.73 5.00
N SER A 545 -66.40 -5.11 6.17
CA SER A 545 -67.54 -5.38 6.98
C SER A 545 -68.78 -4.86 6.24
N LYS A 546 -69.53 -5.76 5.55
CA LYS A 546 -70.93 -5.47 5.19
C LYS A 546 -71.68 -5.17 6.50
N SER A 547 -72.10 -3.92 6.59
CA SER A 547 -73.05 -3.47 7.61
C SER A 547 -74.38 -4.20 7.42
N ASP A 548 -74.60 -5.26 8.19
CA ASP A 548 -75.95 -5.72 8.52
C ASP A 548 -76.06 -5.83 10.06
N THR A 549 -76.74 -4.86 10.60
CA THR A 549 -77.29 -4.94 11.97
C THR A 549 -78.37 -6.00 11.99
N PRO A 550 -78.38 -6.88 12.99
CA PRO A 550 -79.35 -6.70 14.07
C PRO A 550 -78.88 -7.10 15.50
N THR A 551 -79.32 -6.26 16.42
CA THR A 551 -79.70 -6.47 17.81
C THR A 551 -79.64 -7.88 18.38
N GLY A 552 -78.95 -8.06 19.56
CA GLY A 552 -79.25 -9.18 20.48
C GLY A 552 -78.10 -9.46 21.47
N GLN A 553 -78.36 -9.18 22.70
CA GLN A 553 -77.66 -9.45 23.98
C GLN A 553 -76.98 -10.83 24.07
N SER A 554 -75.76 -10.92 24.60
CA SER A 554 -75.51 -11.54 25.91
C SER A 554 -73.99 -11.65 26.18
N SER A 555 -73.70 -11.46 27.43
CA SER A 555 -72.44 -11.58 28.15
C SER A 555 -71.69 -12.92 27.91
N GLU A 556 -70.39 -12.85 27.79
CA GLU A 556 -69.45 -13.74 28.49
C GLU A 556 -67.99 -13.28 28.33
N GLN A 557 -67.32 -13.24 29.45
CA GLN A 557 -65.90 -12.91 29.58
C GLN A 557 -65.03 -13.96 28.83
N GLN A 558 -64.22 -13.55 27.95
CA GLN A 558 -63.07 -14.36 27.49
C GLN A 558 -61.84 -13.50 27.25
N ASP A 559 -60.72 -14.02 27.66
CA ASP A 559 -59.36 -13.50 27.71
C ASP A 559 -58.95 -12.57 26.56
N ALA A 560 -58.49 -11.40 26.91
CA ALA A 560 -57.91 -10.43 25.97
C ALA A 560 -56.54 -10.86 25.53
N GLN A 561 -56.47 -11.68 24.48
CA GLN A 561 -55.30 -11.69 23.58
C GLN A 561 -55.35 -10.38 22.78
N SER A 562 -54.35 -9.51 23.02
CA SER A 562 -54.25 -8.23 22.36
C SER A 562 -54.10 -8.45 20.83
N SER A 563 -55.19 -8.26 20.10
CA SER A 563 -55.16 -8.20 18.62
C SER A 563 -54.23 -7.04 18.21
N PRO A 564 -53.38 -7.24 17.15
CA PRO A 564 -52.52 -6.16 16.70
C PRO A 564 -53.33 -4.96 16.23
N VAL A 565 -53.06 -3.79 16.80
CA VAL A 565 -53.70 -2.53 16.41
C VAL A 565 -53.28 -2.20 14.99
N VAL A 566 -54.23 -2.35 14.02
CA VAL A 566 -54.03 -1.97 12.64
C VAL A 566 -54.16 -0.45 12.53
N PRO A 567 -53.19 0.28 11.94
CA PRO A 567 -53.32 1.73 11.73
C PRO A 567 -54.52 2.08 10.84
N SER A 568 -55.13 3.19 11.10
CA SER A 568 -56.29 3.71 10.33
C SER A 568 -55.89 4.27 8.95
N SER A 569 -54.59 4.37 8.65
CA SER A 569 -54.08 4.91 7.38
C SER A 569 -52.79 4.19 6.95
N ALA A 570 -52.56 4.11 5.64
CA ALA A 570 -51.34 3.56 5.05
C ALA A 570 -50.10 4.41 5.42
N LEU A 571 -48.94 3.76 5.54
CA LEU A 571 -47.67 4.46 5.69
C LEU A 571 -47.38 5.28 4.43
N LYS A 572 -47.11 6.57 4.58
CA LYS A 572 -46.78 7.46 3.47
C LYS A 572 -45.42 7.03 2.84
N PRO A 573 -45.29 7.11 1.50
CA PRO A 573 -44.04 6.76 0.79
C PRO A 573 -42.82 7.48 1.36
N GLU A 574 -42.93 8.78 1.66
CA GLU A 574 -41.80 9.58 2.16
C GLU A 574 -41.34 9.08 3.55
N VAL A 575 -42.29 8.59 4.37
CA VAL A 575 -41.97 8.01 5.67
C VAL A 575 -41.26 6.67 5.51
N MET A 576 -41.69 5.83 4.55
CA MET A 576 -41.02 4.54 4.24
C MET A 576 -39.57 4.78 3.80
N VAL A 577 -39.35 5.66 2.84
CA VAL A 577 -38.01 6.03 2.34
C VAL A 577 -37.13 6.57 3.48
N ALA A 578 -37.61 7.56 4.24
CA ALA A 578 -36.85 8.14 5.36
C ALA A 578 -36.52 7.14 6.47
N LYS A 579 -37.30 6.07 6.63
CA LYS A 579 -37.03 5.01 7.60
C LYS A 579 -36.07 3.96 7.04
N LEU A 580 -36.16 3.63 5.73
CA LEU A 580 -35.19 2.73 5.08
C LEU A 580 -33.76 3.26 5.15
N GLN A 581 -33.57 4.57 5.00
CA GLN A 581 -32.25 5.19 5.07
C GLN A 581 -31.53 5.02 6.44
N LYS A 582 -32.26 4.63 7.48
CA LYS A 582 -31.68 4.41 8.84
C LYS A 582 -31.22 2.97 9.00
N LEU A 583 -30.14 2.58 8.35
CA LEU A 583 -29.63 1.20 8.32
C LEU A 583 -28.86 0.82 9.61
N GLY A 584 -28.26 1.79 10.30
CA GLY A 584 -27.51 1.53 11.55
C GLY A 584 -26.08 1.03 11.34
N SER A 585 -25.60 0.90 10.09
CA SER A 585 -24.24 0.55 9.77
C SER A 585 -23.50 1.77 9.18
N PRO A 586 -22.26 2.04 9.59
CA PRO A 586 -21.46 3.13 9.03
C PRO A 586 -20.89 2.82 7.65
N PHE A 587 -20.97 1.56 7.21
CA PHE A 587 -20.32 1.07 5.99
C PHE A 587 -21.22 1.02 4.76
N VAL A 588 -22.48 1.37 4.91
CA VAL A 588 -23.45 1.40 3.82
C VAL A 588 -24.18 2.74 3.79
N SER A 589 -24.65 3.13 2.62
CA SER A 589 -25.53 4.27 2.41
C SER A 589 -26.72 3.86 1.56
N LEU A 590 -27.86 4.52 1.75
CA LEU A 590 -29.05 4.33 0.91
C LEU A 590 -29.56 5.71 0.49
N PRO A 591 -29.11 6.23 -0.68
CA PRO A 591 -29.66 7.45 -1.26
C PRO A 591 -31.17 7.28 -1.57
N ALA A 592 -31.95 8.37 -1.46
CA ALA A 592 -33.38 8.30 -1.66
C ALA A 592 -33.75 7.88 -3.11
N GLU A 593 -32.95 8.27 -4.06
CA GLU A 593 -33.06 7.91 -5.48
C GLU A 593 -32.86 6.41 -5.76
N ASN A 594 -32.23 5.70 -4.84
CA ASN A 594 -31.99 4.26 -4.92
C ASN A 594 -33.11 3.43 -4.27
N VAL A 595 -34.23 4.07 -3.87
CA VAL A 595 -35.38 3.39 -3.26
C VAL A 595 -36.50 3.29 -4.26
N GLU A 596 -36.88 2.06 -4.62
CA GLU A 596 -37.99 1.75 -5.50
C GLU A 596 -39.19 1.26 -4.69
N LEU A 597 -40.39 1.77 -4.99
CA LEU A 597 -41.64 1.37 -4.39
C LEU A 597 -42.54 0.72 -5.46
N LYS A 598 -42.95 -0.53 -5.23
CA LYS A 598 -43.77 -1.32 -6.16
C LYS A 598 -45.07 -1.79 -5.54
N GLY A 599 -46.15 -1.80 -6.29
CA GLY A 599 -47.46 -2.32 -5.90
C GLY A 599 -48.38 -1.26 -5.31
N ASP A 600 -49.44 -1.69 -4.61
CA ASP A 600 -50.45 -0.79 -4.05
C ASP A 600 -50.00 -0.21 -2.71
N LEU A 601 -49.53 1.03 -2.72
CA LEU A 601 -49.06 1.74 -1.52
C LEU A 601 -50.19 2.03 -0.52
N GLN A 602 -51.46 2.00 -0.94
CA GLN A 602 -52.60 2.20 -0.04
C GLN A 602 -52.89 0.93 0.78
N ALA A 603 -52.44 -0.21 0.32
CA ALA A 603 -52.52 -1.46 1.09
C ALA A 603 -51.47 -1.57 2.20
N ALA A 604 -50.55 -0.62 2.36
CA ALA A 604 -49.52 -0.61 3.42
C ALA A 604 -50.05 -0.23 4.79
N LEU A 605 -51.13 -0.87 5.24
CA LEU A 605 -51.76 -0.66 6.54
C LEU A 605 -51.03 -1.47 7.62
N LEU A 606 -49.89 -0.97 8.10
CA LEU A 606 -49.12 -1.63 9.16
C LEU A 606 -48.54 -0.60 10.14
N PRO A 607 -48.33 -1.00 11.42
CA PRO A 607 -47.64 -0.16 12.39
C PRO A 607 -46.22 0.17 11.94
N LEU A 608 -45.75 1.40 12.21
CA LEU A 608 -44.37 1.81 11.92
C LEU A 608 -43.34 0.92 12.62
N SER A 609 -43.67 0.35 13.79
CA SER A 609 -42.85 -0.64 14.49
C SER A 609 -42.62 -1.88 13.65
N SER A 610 -43.65 -2.44 13.01
CA SER A 610 -43.58 -3.62 12.15
C SER A 610 -42.78 -3.35 10.89
N PHE A 611 -42.95 -2.18 10.25
CA PHE A 611 -42.11 -1.73 9.16
C PHE A 611 -40.61 -1.63 9.56
N ASN A 612 -40.32 -1.04 10.71
CA ASN A 612 -38.93 -0.97 11.21
C ASN A 612 -38.36 -2.34 11.55
N GLN A 613 -39.18 -3.30 12.00
CA GLN A 613 -38.76 -4.68 12.22
C GLN A 613 -38.44 -5.38 10.90
N LEU A 614 -39.32 -5.26 9.89
CA LEU A 614 -39.15 -5.82 8.56
C LEU A 614 -37.85 -5.28 7.91
N ARG A 615 -37.63 -3.95 7.98
CA ARG A 615 -36.39 -3.33 7.51
C ARG A 615 -35.17 -3.94 8.20
N ARG A 616 -35.15 -4.08 9.52
CA ARG A 616 -34.02 -4.67 10.26
C ARG A 616 -33.76 -6.12 9.87
N GLN A 617 -34.81 -6.90 9.64
CA GLN A 617 -34.69 -8.30 9.20
C GLN A 617 -34.09 -8.39 7.79
N ALA A 618 -34.59 -7.58 6.84
CA ALA A 618 -34.05 -7.54 5.47
C ALA A 618 -32.58 -7.07 5.45
N PHE A 619 -32.23 -6.10 6.28
CA PHE A 619 -30.86 -5.63 6.38
C PHE A 619 -29.94 -6.62 7.06
N ALA A 620 -30.41 -7.33 8.08
CA ALA A 620 -29.63 -8.42 8.71
C ALA A 620 -29.37 -9.58 7.74
N ASP A 621 -30.35 -9.94 6.90
CA ASP A 621 -30.19 -10.94 5.85
C ASP A 621 -29.15 -10.50 4.79
N TYR A 622 -29.17 -9.19 4.40
CA TYR A 622 -28.11 -8.62 3.56
C TYR A 622 -26.73 -8.74 4.23
N GLU A 623 -26.62 -8.37 5.51
CA GLU A 623 -25.33 -8.48 6.23
C GLU A 623 -24.85 -9.95 6.33
N GLN A 624 -25.75 -10.92 6.45
CA GLN A 624 -25.39 -12.34 6.39
C GLN A 624 -24.86 -12.75 5.01
N THR A 625 -25.50 -12.28 3.94
CA THR A 625 -25.02 -12.52 2.56
C THR A 625 -23.63 -11.92 2.34
N VAL A 626 -23.40 -10.71 2.84
CA VAL A 626 -22.08 -10.05 2.77
C VAL A 626 -21.02 -10.78 3.59
N ALA A 627 -21.40 -11.36 4.73
CA ALA A 627 -20.53 -12.14 5.61
C ALA A 627 -20.30 -13.59 5.14
N TYR A 628 -20.94 -14.01 4.04
CA TYR A 628 -20.78 -15.34 3.48
C TYR A 628 -19.32 -15.60 3.11
N THR A 629 -18.73 -16.64 3.68
CA THR A 629 -17.30 -16.90 3.55
C THR A 629 -17.00 -17.91 2.43
N ARG A 630 -15.77 -17.89 1.91
CA ARG A 630 -15.27 -18.87 0.94
C ARG A 630 -15.45 -20.31 1.44
N LYS A 631 -15.26 -20.55 2.74
CA LYS A 631 -15.45 -21.87 3.36
C LYS A 631 -16.90 -22.34 3.25
N GLN A 632 -17.87 -21.46 3.48
CA GLN A 632 -19.30 -21.76 3.34
C GLN A 632 -19.66 -22.04 1.88
N ALA A 633 -19.11 -21.30 0.93
CA ALA A 633 -19.30 -21.52 -0.49
C ALA A 633 -18.77 -22.91 -0.92
N LEU A 634 -17.56 -23.27 -0.53
CA LEU A 634 -16.96 -24.57 -0.81
C LEU A 634 -17.78 -25.71 -0.20
N ALA A 635 -18.28 -25.54 1.02
CA ALA A 635 -19.12 -26.54 1.68
C ALA A 635 -20.50 -26.72 1.01
N SER A 636 -21.04 -25.67 0.39
CA SER A 636 -22.34 -25.72 -0.30
C SER A 636 -22.24 -26.12 -1.77
N GLY A 637 -21.03 -26.33 -2.31
CA GLY A 637 -20.80 -26.63 -3.73
C GLY A 637 -21.10 -25.45 -4.68
N VAL A 638 -21.28 -24.25 -4.12
CA VAL A 638 -21.53 -23.01 -4.86
C VAL A 638 -20.20 -22.26 -5.02
N SER A 639 -19.93 -21.74 -6.20
CA SER A 639 -18.74 -20.91 -6.38
C SER A 639 -18.83 -19.66 -5.50
N TYR A 640 -17.87 -19.48 -4.59
CA TYR A 640 -17.77 -18.27 -3.77
C TYR A 640 -17.66 -17.00 -4.64
N LEU A 641 -16.97 -17.13 -5.77
CA LEU A 641 -16.78 -16.05 -6.74
C LEU A 641 -18.10 -15.65 -7.40
N ASP A 642 -19.01 -16.59 -7.62
CA ASP A 642 -20.32 -16.32 -8.22
C ASP A 642 -21.29 -15.65 -7.25
N THR A 643 -21.14 -15.88 -5.94
CA THR A 643 -22.08 -15.41 -4.92
C THR A 643 -21.64 -14.14 -4.21
N ALA A 644 -20.36 -14.06 -3.84
CA ALA A 644 -19.83 -12.95 -3.03
C ALA A 644 -18.96 -11.96 -3.83
N MET A 645 -18.35 -12.43 -4.91
CA MET A 645 -17.42 -11.68 -5.74
C MET A 645 -17.66 -12.02 -7.22
N PRO A 646 -18.50 -11.31 -7.94
CA PRO A 646 -18.84 -11.60 -9.35
C PRO A 646 -17.65 -11.39 -10.31
N TYR A 647 -16.45 -11.50 -9.85
CA TYR A 647 -15.19 -11.47 -10.62
C TYR A 647 -14.75 -12.86 -11.09
N ALA A 648 -15.70 -13.76 -11.23
CA ALA A 648 -15.54 -15.20 -11.41
C ALA A 648 -14.72 -15.68 -12.62
N ASN A 649 -14.15 -14.76 -13.41
CA ASN A 649 -13.18 -15.12 -14.45
C ASN A 649 -11.74 -15.16 -13.93
N GLU A 650 -11.53 -15.18 -12.61
CA GLU A 650 -10.21 -15.28 -12.02
C GLU A 650 -9.73 -16.72 -12.08
N LEU A 651 -8.54 -16.90 -12.63
CA LEU A 651 -7.93 -18.20 -12.81
C LEU A 651 -7.47 -18.77 -11.44
N LEU A 652 -8.24 -19.68 -10.88
CA LEU A 652 -7.83 -20.42 -9.69
C LEU A 652 -6.76 -21.44 -10.05
N TYR A 653 -5.78 -21.62 -9.18
CA TYR A 653 -4.76 -22.63 -9.38
C TYR A 653 -5.36 -24.02 -9.35
N THR A 654 -5.08 -24.76 -10.40
CA THR A 654 -5.33 -26.20 -10.50
C THR A 654 -4.03 -26.91 -10.83
N PRO A 655 -3.70 -28.03 -10.18
CA PRO A 655 -2.53 -28.81 -10.54
C PRO A 655 -2.56 -29.20 -12.03
N LEU A 656 -1.43 -29.03 -12.71
CA LEU A 656 -1.31 -29.38 -14.11
C LEU A 656 -1.40 -30.89 -14.30
N SER A 657 -2.17 -31.35 -15.29
CA SER A 657 -2.17 -32.72 -15.78
C SER A 657 -0.84 -33.08 -16.44
N ALA A 658 -0.55 -34.36 -16.59
CA ALA A 658 0.66 -34.83 -17.25
C ALA A 658 0.82 -34.28 -18.69
N SER A 659 -0.28 -34.13 -19.43
CA SER A 659 -0.30 -33.57 -20.79
C SER A 659 -0.03 -32.07 -20.80
N GLU A 660 -0.51 -31.31 -19.84
CA GLU A 660 -0.23 -29.87 -19.71
C GLU A 660 1.23 -29.63 -19.35
N TRP A 661 1.81 -30.45 -18.43
CA TRP A 661 3.23 -30.37 -18.10
C TRP A 661 4.14 -30.52 -19.31
N GLN A 662 3.77 -31.35 -20.30
CA GLN A 662 4.53 -31.53 -21.53
C GLN A 662 4.54 -30.29 -22.42
N GLN A 663 3.52 -29.43 -22.31
CA GLN A 663 3.39 -28.20 -23.10
C GLN A 663 4.10 -26.99 -22.47
N VAL A 664 4.40 -27.05 -21.16
CA VAL A 664 5.08 -25.95 -20.47
C VAL A 664 6.53 -25.82 -20.96
N LYS A 665 6.89 -24.64 -21.47
CA LYS A 665 8.25 -24.32 -21.93
C LYS A 665 8.96 -23.46 -20.90
N PHE A 666 10.07 -23.95 -20.38
CA PHE A 666 10.89 -23.16 -19.47
C PHE A 666 11.73 -22.13 -20.25
N PRO A 667 11.68 -20.84 -19.90
CA PRO A 667 12.30 -19.77 -20.70
C PRO A 667 13.82 -19.68 -20.55
N GLU A 668 14.38 -20.27 -19.51
CA GLU A 668 15.80 -20.15 -19.17
C GLU A 668 16.55 -21.48 -19.38
N ARG A 669 17.75 -21.39 -19.96
CA ARG A 669 18.61 -22.59 -20.18
C ARG A 669 19.42 -22.93 -18.94
N SER A 670 19.53 -22.04 -17.97
CA SER A 670 20.30 -22.20 -16.76
C SER A 670 19.59 -21.50 -15.58
N ILE A 671 19.71 -22.06 -14.39
CA ILE A 671 19.14 -21.55 -13.16
C ILE A 671 20.28 -21.24 -12.19
N ASP A 672 20.18 -20.13 -11.48
CA ASP A 672 21.08 -19.85 -10.37
C ASP A 672 20.79 -20.85 -9.23
N PRO A 673 21.71 -21.77 -8.90
CA PRO A 673 21.47 -22.79 -7.87
C PRO A 673 21.21 -22.20 -6.49
N ARG A 674 21.58 -20.94 -6.25
CA ARG A 674 21.25 -20.22 -5.01
C ARG A 674 19.75 -19.93 -4.83
N LEU A 675 18.95 -20.11 -5.90
CA LEU A 675 17.48 -20.01 -5.86
C LEU A 675 16.79 -21.34 -5.56
N ILE A 676 17.54 -22.45 -5.50
CA ILE A 676 17.02 -23.81 -5.26
C ILE A 676 17.40 -24.19 -3.83
N CYS A 677 16.50 -24.02 -2.90
CA CYS A 677 16.74 -24.22 -1.48
C CYS A 677 16.04 -25.47 -0.90
N ASN A 678 15.26 -26.19 -1.73
CA ASN A 678 14.52 -27.39 -1.31
C ASN A 678 14.41 -28.42 -2.46
N GLN A 679 14.10 -29.67 -2.09
CA GLN A 679 13.99 -30.78 -3.02
C GLN A 679 12.85 -30.61 -4.03
N ARG A 680 11.69 -30.06 -3.61
CA ARG A 680 10.54 -29.84 -4.51
C ARG A 680 10.84 -28.81 -5.59
N SER A 681 11.53 -27.71 -5.25
CA SER A 681 12.01 -26.73 -6.25
C SER A 681 13.02 -27.34 -7.20
N ARG A 682 13.92 -28.20 -6.70
CA ARG A 682 14.89 -28.92 -7.54
C ARG A 682 14.17 -29.82 -8.55
N GLU A 683 13.22 -30.64 -8.12
CA GLU A 683 12.40 -31.50 -8.96
C GLU A 683 11.63 -30.70 -10.01
N PHE A 684 11.05 -29.57 -9.61
CA PHE A 684 10.35 -28.66 -10.51
C PHE A 684 11.26 -28.22 -11.66
N TYR A 685 12.45 -27.69 -11.37
CA TYR A 685 13.37 -27.18 -12.40
C TYR A 685 13.95 -28.32 -13.26
N LEU A 686 14.23 -29.48 -12.71
CA LEU A 686 14.74 -30.63 -13.46
C LEU A 686 13.80 -31.12 -14.55
N ARG A 687 12.49 -30.98 -14.39
CA ARG A 687 11.50 -31.30 -15.42
C ARG A 687 11.74 -30.56 -16.74
N PHE A 688 12.26 -29.35 -16.69
CA PHE A 688 12.45 -28.49 -17.86
C PHE A 688 13.86 -28.58 -18.45
N LEU A 689 14.85 -29.01 -17.69
CA LEU A 689 16.24 -29.00 -18.13
C LEU A 689 16.61 -30.21 -19.02
N GLY A 690 15.65 -31.06 -19.38
CA GLY A 690 15.76 -32.04 -20.45
C GLY A 690 16.75 -33.18 -20.20
N ARG A 691 17.15 -33.44 -18.96
CA ARG A 691 17.99 -34.59 -18.60
C ARG A 691 17.09 -35.68 -18.03
N GLY A 692 16.92 -36.71 -18.86
CA GLY A 692 15.99 -37.83 -18.72
C GLY A 692 15.79 -38.31 -17.30
N VAL A 693 14.66 -37.93 -16.75
CA VAL A 693 14.08 -38.65 -15.62
C VAL A 693 13.52 -39.95 -16.21
N GLN A 694 14.26 -41.04 -16.10
CA GLN A 694 13.67 -42.35 -16.30
C GLN A 694 12.69 -42.58 -15.15
N SER A 695 11.38 -42.52 -15.46
CA SER A 695 10.36 -42.92 -14.50
C SER A 695 10.50 -44.44 -14.32
N THR A 696 11.02 -44.86 -13.20
CA THR A 696 10.84 -46.25 -12.74
C THR A 696 9.44 -46.35 -12.13
N THR A 697 8.49 -46.74 -12.95
CA THR A 697 7.18 -47.18 -12.50
C THR A 697 7.34 -48.48 -11.72
N THR A 698 7.42 -48.43 -10.40
CA THR A 698 7.19 -49.58 -9.56
C THR A 698 5.69 -49.76 -9.44
N THR A 699 5.12 -50.61 -10.27
CA THR A 699 3.75 -51.10 -10.12
C THR A 699 3.69 -52.01 -8.90
N ASN A 700 3.25 -51.49 -7.76
CA ASN A 700 2.74 -52.36 -6.69
C ASN A 700 1.33 -52.82 -7.09
N ALA A 701 1.27 -54.03 -7.63
CA ALA A 701 0.02 -54.71 -7.90
C ALA A 701 -0.63 -55.13 -6.59
N ASN A 702 -1.44 -54.24 -5.99
CA ASN A 702 -2.52 -54.64 -5.10
C ASN A 702 -3.72 -53.73 -5.38
N ALA A 703 -4.72 -54.37 -5.97
CA ALA A 703 -5.98 -53.79 -6.35
C ALA A 703 -6.78 -53.30 -5.12
N ASN A 704 -7.19 -52.08 -5.18
CA ASN A 704 -8.28 -51.37 -4.54
C ASN A 704 -7.80 -50.10 -3.83
N ASP A 705 -7.39 -49.10 -4.64
CA ASP A 705 -7.53 -47.71 -4.24
C ASP A 705 -7.23 -46.81 -5.45
N ASN A 706 -8.11 -45.83 -5.69
CA ASN A 706 -7.90 -44.73 -6.63
C ASN A 706 -6.80 -43.82 -6.07
N THR A 707 -5.53 -44.20 -6.22
CA THR A 707 -4.39 -43.39 -5.80
C THR A 707 -3.68 -42.82 -7.00
N ALA A 708 -3.47 -41.51 -6.96
CA ALA A 708 -2.65 -40.75 -7.90
C ALA A 708 -1.28 -41.43 -8.08
N GLU A 709 -0.85 -41.61 -9.34
CA GLU A 709 0.49 -42.09 -9.68
C GLU A 709 1.56 -41.21 -9.02
N THR A 710 2.23 -41.77 -8.01
CA THR A 710 3.39 -41.14 -7.40
C THR A 710 4.60 -41.41 -8.28
N VAL A 711 5.03 -40.44 -9.06
CA VAL A 711 6.29 -40.52 -9.83
C VAL A 711 7.45 -40.35 -8.85
N THR A 712 8.13 -41.45 -8.51
CA THR A 712 9.35 -41.41 -7.71
C THR A 712 10.52 -41.05 -8.63
N LEU A 713 11.10 -39.88 -8.43
CA LEU A 713 12.27 -39.39 -9.15
C LEU A 713 13.53 -40.08 -8.59
N ALA A 714 14.30 -40.73 -9.45
CA ALA A 714 15.62 -41.27 -9.08
C ALA A 714 16.53 -40.11 -8.62
N SER A 715 17.39 -40.36 -7.63
CA SER A 715 18.36 -39.41 -7.10
C SER A 715 19.21 -38.79 -8.22
N VAL A 716 19.09 -37.48 -8.43
CA VAL A 716 19.84 -36.73 -9.43
C VAL A 716 21.03 -36.09 -8.73
N ASP A 717 22.24 -36.42 -9.18
CA ASP A 717 23.48 -35.85 -8.65
C ASP A 717 23.51 -34.30 -8.76
N GLU A 718 24.05 -33.64 -7.75
CA GLU A 718 24.22 -32.17 -7.70
C GLU A 718 24.97 -31.58 -8.90
N GLN A 719 25.76 -32.38 -9.61
CA GLN A 719 26.55 -31.98 -10.78
C GLN A 719 25.74 -31.78 -12.06
N THR A 720 24.42 -32.01 -12.06
CA THR A 720 23.63 -32.09 -13.31
C THR A 720 22.86 -30.82 -13.68
N LEU A 721 22.79 -29.80 -12.80
CA LEU A 721 22.24 -28.49 -13.18
C LEU A 721 23.26 -27.68 -13.97
N PRO A 722 22.92 -27.14 -15.15
CA PRO A 722 23.87 -26.34 -15.93
C PRO A 722 24.22 -25.08 -15.07
N PRO A 723 25.53 -24.82 -14.90
CA PRO A 723 25.95 -23.65 -14.12
C PRO A 723 25.47 -22.37 -14.80
N PRO A 724 25.06 -21.35 -14.03
CA PRO A 724 24.78 -20.04 -14.58
C PRO A 724 26.05 -19.46 -15.24
N PRO A 725 25.92 -18.47 -16.15
CA PRO A 725 27.08 -17.79 -16.71
C PRO A 725 28.06 -17.39 -15.59
N ALA A 726 29.34 -17.66 -15.78
CA ALA A 726 30.37 -17.56 -14.74
C ALA A 726 30.42 -16.20 -13.99
N LEU A 727 29.94 -15.14 -14.62
CA LEU A 727 29.83 -13.81 -14.03
C LEU A 727 28.66 -13.71 -13.05
N ILE A 728 27.49 -14.26 -13.40
CA ILE A 728 26.28 -14.21 -12.57
C ILE A 728 26.47 -15.05 -11.30
N SER A 729 27.12 -16.18 -11.38
CA SER A 729 27.37 -17.06 -10.22
C SER A 729 28.25 -16.42 -9.14
N LYS A 730 29.08 -15.44 -9.49
CA LYS A 730 29.98 -14.73 -8.57
C LYS A 730 29.41 -13.41 -8.07
N ALA A 731 28.43 -12.85 -8.75
CA ALA A 731 27.83 -11.59 -8.35
C ALA A 731 26.96 -11.76 -7.11
N VAL A 732 27.16 -10.90 -6.12
CA VAL A 732 26.35 -10.85 -4.91
C VAL A 732 25.24 -9.79 -4.97
N MET A 733 25.32 -8.89 -5.95
CA MET A 733 24.28 -7.90 -6.24
C MET A 733 24.36 -7.52 -7.73
N THR A 734 23.20 -7.44 -8.36
CA THR A 734 23.03 -6.96 -9.73
C THR A 734 22.12 -5.77 -9.74
N CYS A 735 22.50 -4.65 -10.36
CA CYS A 735 21.67 -3.46 -10.40
C CYS A 735 21.80 -2.70 -11.73
N ARG A 736 20.73 -1.91 -12.05
CA ARG A 736 20.72 -1.00 -13.20
C ARG A 736 21.28 0.38 -12.87
N ASN A 737 21.32 0.76 -11.58
CA ASN A 737 21.94 2.00 -11.14
C ASN A 737 23.47 1.88 -11.18
N CYS A 738 24.10 2.31 -12.28
CA CYS A 738 25.52 2.17 -12.50
C CYS A 738 26.33 3.28 -11.82
N LEU A 739 27.14 2.92 -10.83
CA LEU A 739 28.01 3.88 -10.11
C LEU A 739 29.05 4.53 -11.04
N ILE A 740 29.57 3.80 -12.04
CA ILE A 740 30.52 4.37 -13.02
C ILE A 740 29.84 5.47 -13.83
N LYS A 741 28.58 5.27 -14.27
CA LYS A 741 27.82 6.31 -14.96
C LYS A 741 27.58 7.53 -14.06
N ASN A 742 27.32 7.32 -12.77
CA ASN A 742 26.94 8.40 -11.87
C ASN A 742 28.13 9.21 -11.34
N HIS A 743 29.31 8.61 -11.21
CA HIS A 743 30.45 9.20 -10.51
C HIS A 743 31.75 9.25 -11.33
N ALA A 744 31.79 8.63 -12.51
CA ALA A 744 32.90 8.63 -13.42
C ALA A 744 32.41 8.81 -14.87
N THR A 745 33.24 8.51 -15.87
CA THR A 745 32.84 8.59 -17.29
C THR A 745 32.26 7.27 -17.75
N CYS A 746 31.02 7.30 -18.27
CA CYS A 746 30.34 6.11 -18.80
C CYS A 746 31.11 5.52 -20.01
N HIS A 747 31.04 4.22 -20.20
CA HIS A 747 31.63 3.54 -21.37
C HIS A 747 31.07 4.08 -22.70
N LYS A 748 29.79 4.41 -22.76
CA LYS A 748 29.15 5.01 -23.94
C LYS A 748 29.75 6.37 -24.32
N ASP A 749 30.34 7.04 -23.33
CA ASP A 749 31.00 8.34 -23.46
C ASP A 749 32.54 8.22 -23.51
N GLY A 750 33.07 7.03 -23.81
CA GLY A 750 34.50 6.75 -23.93
C GLY A 750 35.21 6.42 -22.61
N GLY A 751 34.49 6.29 -21.51
CA GLY A 751 35.06 5.97 -20.21
C GLY A 751 35.50 4.51 -20.05
N ARG A 752 36.32 4.27 -19.03
CA ARG A 752 36.79 2.90 -18.67
C ARG A 752 35.71 2.25 -17.78
N THR A 753 35.57 0.92 -17.92
CA THR A 753 34.67 0.10 -17.09
C THR A 753 35.37 -0.78 -16.08
N SER A 754 36.70 -0.87 -16.16
CA SER A 754 37.53 -1.76 -15.33
C SER A 754 38.35 -0.98 -14.30
N GLY A 755 38.72 -1.65 -13.21
CA GLY A 755 39.54 -1.08 -12.13
C GLY A 755 38.76 -0.36 -11.06
N TYR A 756 37.45 -0.30 -11.13
CA TYR A 756 36.62 0.28 -10.07
C TYR A 756 36.19 -0.79 -9.06
N PHE A 757 36.13 -0.39 -7.79
CA PHE A 757 35.56 -1.19 -6.73
C PHE A 757 34.89 -0.30 -5.68
N VAL A 758 34.03 -0.89 -4.85
CA VAL A 758 33.44 -0.22 -3.70
C VAL A 758 33.88 -0.90 -2.41
N ARG A 759 34.12 -0.09 -1.39
CA ARG A 759 34.37 -0.54 -0.02
C ARG A 759 33.15 -0.25 0.85
N ILE A 760 32.62 -1.30 1.52
CA ILE A 760 31.49 -1.22 2.44
C ILE A 760 31.94 -1.84 3.76
N GLY A 761 32.24 -1.01 4.77
CA GLY A 761 32.88 -1.46 6.00
C GLY A 761 34.22 -2.14 5.71
N LYS A 762 34.36 -3.41 6.06
CA LYS A 762 35.59 -4.22 5.82
C LYS A 762 35.59 -4.99 4.49
N TYR A 763 34.53 -4.90 3.69
CA TYR A 763 34.38 -5.68 2.46
C TYR A 763 34.63 -4.85 1.22
N ASP A 764 35.41 -5.39 0.29
CA ASP A 764 35.66 -4.81 -1.04
C ASP A 764 34.93 -5.62 -2.10
N PHE A 765 34.24 -4.91 -3.02
CA PHE A 765 33.51 -5.49 -4.14
C PHE A 765 33.98 -4.87 -5.45
N ASP A 766 34.51 -5.67 -6.35
CA ASP A 766 34.83 -5.22 -7.69
C ASP A 766 33.55 -4.88 -8.45
N ILE A 767 33.57 -3.75 -9.17
CA ILE A 767 32.49 -3.34 -10.05
C ILE A 767 32.76 -3.94 -11.43
N VAL A 768 31.87 -4.82 -11.86
CA VAL A 768 31.87 -5.40 -13.21
C VAL A 768 30.61 -4.95 -13.93
N THR A 769 30.71 -4.60 -15.22
CA THR A 769 29.57 -4.06 -15.96
C THR A 769 29.29 -4.84 -17.23
N ASP A 770 27.99 -5.06 -17.52
CA ASP A 770 27.50 -5.39 -18.86
C ASP A 770 26.88 -4.13 -19.46
N CYS A 771 27.68 -3.36 -20.19
CA CYS A 771 27.27 -2.08 -20.75
C CYS A 771 26.24 -2.22 -21.88
N ARG A 772 26.07 -3.41 -22.50
CA ARG A 772 25.04 -3.67 -23.52
C ARG A 772 23.66 -3.69 -22.87
N LYS A 773 23.56 -4.31 -21.67
CA LYS A 773 22.32 -4.42 -20.90
C LYS A 773 22.15 -3.31 -19.85
N CYS A 774 23.12 -2.40 -19.73
CA CYS A 774 23.19 -1.39 -18.65
C CYS A 774 23.05 -2.03 -17.26
N LEU A 775 23.79 -3.13 -17.02
CA LEU A 775 23.83 -3.84 -15.73
C LEU A 775 25.20 -3.67 -15.08
N MET A 776 25.18 -3.50 -13.77
CA MET A 776 26.35 -3.45 -12.90
C MET A 776 26.28 -4.60 -11.88
N TYR A 777 27.39 -5.28 -11.70
CA TYR A 777 27.53 -6.41 -10.78
C TYR A 777 28.54 -6.08 -9.69
N PHE A 778 28.21 -6.41 -8.45
CA PHE A 778 29.14 -6.42 -7.33
C PHE A 778 29.68 -7.84 -7.18
N VAL A 779 30.99 -7.99 -7.36
CA VAL A 779 31.69 -9.27 -7.23
C VAL A 779 32.67 -9.15 -6.05
N PRO A 780 32.63 -10.04 -5.03
CA PRO A 780 33.58 -9.98 -3.94
C PRO A 780 35.01 -9.96 -4.49
N ALA A 781 35.81 -8.98 -4.08
CA ALA A 781 37.22 -8.94 -4.43
C ALA A 781 37.93 -10.15 -3.80
N LYS A 782 38.87 -10.75 -4.52
CA LYS A 782 39.74 -11.80 -3.93
C LYS A 782 40.48 -11.14 -2.76
N GLN A 783 40.31 -11.69 -1.57
CA GLN A 783 41.12 -11.33 -0.41
C GLN A 783 42.55 -11.66 -0.60
#